data_56016c09008dfad027742aa5d2c7985d
#
_entry.id   56016c09008dfad027742aa5d2c7985d
#
_cell.length_a   1.000
_cell.length_b   1.000
_cell.length_c   1.000
_cell.angle_alpha   90.00
_cell.angle_beta   90.00
_cell.angle_gamma   90.00
#
_symmetry.space_group_name_H-M   'P 1'
#
loop_
_entity.id
_entity.type
_entity.pdbx_description
1 polymer ?
#
loop_
_entity_poly.entity_id
_entity_poly.type
_entity_poly.pdbx_seq_one_letter_code
_entity_poly.pdbx_strand_id
1 'polypeptide(L)'
;MTLVAGTFVVLADGKLRRPPCCSRSGLWDWLRLMVKSGVPGGSLAPFPSLDWQNDPMSVDKYAVCPCGSGKKIKFCKCKESVSELDAVLNMVDGGQVVPALDQLSSILQEHPDAAWALAIRGRLLLDLREYDSLSENADRFIRLQPSNPLALTQRAAAKLFHGEVEDATASMLEALTESGRDVDSFVLDVSSVLAYSLAQRGIFLTARVYATLSMMATGYEGGQASVSVLRQMNSAPTISQLMKTVPQPVSRPADADWGERYDEAANLLRSNKIDLAEAQFQSLRRTVAQEPAILSGLLTCAIWRGDTDAQSELLKKLSECESLDFEQRVRHRAMSALVDPTSAEISIPIMKLHGDLQDPEQIEMALMANSRFVSLPADLLAGMRTSEDDVPPRSGFQMLDREKPESLEVLPPVDEVPEAIALVFVYGKQTDREARLEVLDVRQPLLSEVKSGIQSAVGDVDLEEKKGELLPMLVACQPAVAMIRFQAQPAEAEKLQNSLMAARMPTAITSMESPILEGGSLASTCDDESKLFERTVMMRIVEQYDALVAKGQGIIDEAYRIAKLEPQPMLKPENNAVDSLPNEDLNRVDCSDLNAESLIYLLQRAQQVSATPTVRRVAKQLIGAELSEEQKPAKMLAYMTLINAAEGNEQAVSLLEEAKAFAEANGISTANLLLSEVGLRLSAGDGPGFQNAVETLSSQYGNEPEVMAKLQQTLMAYGLISPDGSPRQAPAAQGPQASGGGNELWTPDSGAPAAEGGGGGGGGGGKLWVPGMD
;
A
#
# COMPACT_ATOMS: atom_id res chain seq x y z
N MET A 1 -12.41 -8.69 -6.60
CA MET A 1 -12.37 -8.20 -7.98
C MET A 1 -11.93 -6.74 -7.95
N THR A 2 -10.70 -6.46 -8.33
CA THR A 2 -10.13 -5.12 -8.28
C THR A 2 -10.27 -4.52 -9.67
N LEU A 3 -11.27 -3.67 -9.88
CA LEU A 3 -11.37 -2.85 -11.08
C LEU A 3 -10.66 -1.53 -10.79
N VAL A 4 -9.50 -1.34 -11.39
CA VAL A 4 -8.83 -0.05 -11.40
C VAL A 4 -9.12 0.59 -12.77
N ALA A 5 -10.23 1.31 -12.84
CA ALA A 5 -10.35 2.39 -13.81
C ALA A 5 -10.20 3.68 -13.01
N GLY A 6 -9.19 4.48 -13.33
CA GLY A 6 -8.86 5.75 -12.69
C GLY A 6 -9.66 6.09 -11.41
N THR A 7 -9.07 5.94 -10.26
CA THR A 7 -9.52 6.48 -8.98
C THR A 7 -10.50 5.71 -8.08
N PHE A 8 -11.01 4.52 -8.40
CA PHE A 8 -11.91 3.82 -7.48
C PHE A 8 -11.53 2.35 -7.27
N VAL A 9 -11.45 1.91 -6.02
CA VAL A 9 -11.29 0.50 -5.62
C VAL A 9 -12.64 -0.01 -5.12
N VAL A 10 -13.18 -1.05 -5.74
CA VAL A 10 -14.35 -1.77 -5.23
C VAL A 10 -13.87 -2.81 -4.23
N LEU A 11 -14.23 -2.64 -2.96
CA LEU A 11 -14.01 -3.66 -1.93
C LEU A 11 -15.10 -4.73 -2.03
N ALA A 12 -14.83 -5.92 -1.48
CA ALA A 12 -15.73 -7.09 -1.52
C ALA A 12 -17.12 -6.85 -0.92
N ASP A 13 -17.36 -5.72 -0.25
CA ASP A 13 -18.64 -5.28 0.30
C ASP A 13 -19.47 -4.42 -0.67
N GLY A 14 -19.03 -4.27 -1.93
CA GLY A 14 -19.70 -3.49 -2.95
C GLY A 14 -19.60 -1.97 -2.77
N LYS A 15 -18.78 -1.48 -1.84
CA LYS A 15 -18.59 -0.04 -1.60
C LYS A 15 -17.31 0.45 -2.25
N LEU A 16 -17.42 1.43 -3.13
CA LEU A 16 -16.29 2.12 -3.77
C LEU A 16 -15.72 3.18 -2.82
N ARG A 17 -14.40 3.12 -2.61
CA ARG A 17 -13.68 4.16 -1.87
C ARG A 17 -12.49 4.64 -2.69
N ARG A 18 -12.26 5.95 -2.71
CA ARG A 18 -11.01 6.51 -3.23
C ARG A 18 -9.84 5.98 -2.40
N PRO A 19 -8.71 5.58 -3.02
CA PRO A 19 -7.48 5.45 -2.25
C PRO A 19 -7.16 6.82 -1.64
N PRO A 20 -6.71 6.88 -0.39
CA PRO A 20 -6.34 8.14 0.26
C PRO A 20 -5.05 8.65 -0.37
N CYS A 21 -5.16 9.44 -1.43
CA CYS A 21 -4.08 10.25 -1.95
C CYS A 21 -4.35 11.70 -1.59
N CYS A 22 -3.48 12.27 -0.75
CA CYS A 22 -3.20 13.69 -0.65
C CYS A 22 -4.35 14.63 -0.26
N SER A 23 -4.93 14.43 0.93
CA SER A 23 -5.49 15.54 1.69
C SER A 23 -5.06 15.45 3.16
N ARG A 24 -4.80 16.59 3.81
CA ARG A 24 -4.39 16.68 5.23
C ARG A 24 -5.35 16.01 6.22
N SER A 25 -6.53 15.58 5.77
CA SER A 25 -7.55 14.86 6.55
C SER A 25 -7.46 13.33 6.46
N GLY A 26 -6.72 12.76 5.49
CA GLY A 26 -6.73 11.32 5.19
C GLY A 26 -6.22 10.41 6.31
N LEU A 27 -5.35 10.89 7.20
CA LEU A 27 -4.80 10.10 8.31
C LEU A 27 -5.89 9.77 9.35
N TRP A 28 -6.81 10.71 9.62
CA TRP A 28 -7.89 10.56 10.61
C TRP A 28 -9.02 9.66 10.13
N ASP A 29 -9.33 9.72 8.83
CA ASP A 29 -10.38 8.88 8.24
C ASP A 29 -9.93 7.43 8.11
N TRP A 30 -8.65 7.18 7.82
CA TRP A 30 -8.09 5.84 7.74
C TRP A 30 -7.97 5.17 9.14
N LEU A 31 -7.55 5.90 10.16
CA LEU A 31 -7.54 5.42 11.56
C LEU A 31 -8.96 5.12 12.07
N ARG A 32 -9.96 5.94 11.72
CA ARG A 32 -11.37 5.66 12.02
C ARG A 32 -11.91 4.45 11.26
N LEU A 33 -11.44 4.21 10.04
CA LEU A 33 -11.85 3.10 9.20
C LEU A 33 -11.26 1.76 9.66
N MET A 34 -10.01 1.73 10.12
CA MET A 34 -9.42 0.52 10.73
C MET A 34 -10.14 0.12 12.03
N VAL A 35 -10.62 1.08 12.82
CA VAL A 35 -11.41 0.82 14.04
C VAL A 35 -12.82 0.30 13.69
N LYS A 36 -13.40 0.65 12.53
CA LYS A 36 -14.75 0.22 12.12
C LYS A 36 -14.80 -1.02 11.24
N SER A 37 -13.71 -1.44 10.60
CA SER A 37 -13.73 -2.51 9.59
C SER A 37 -13.55 -3.91 10.13
N GLY A 38 -13.38 -4.12 11.46
CA GLY A 38 -13.31 -5.48 12.01
C GLY A 38 -12.20 -6.37 11.41
N VAL A 39 -11.29 -5.82 10.59
CA VAL A 39 -10.01 -6.48 10.36
C VAL A 39 -9.44 -6.65 11.77
N PRO A 40 -8.96 -7.83 12.18
CA PRO A 40 -8.20 -7.94 13.41
C PRO A 40 -7.00 -7.01 13.19
N GLY A 41 -7.25 -5.73 13.43
CA GLY A 41 -6.26 -4.75 13.68
C GLY A 41 -5.52 -5.38 14.83
N GLY A 42 -4.28 -5.79 14.57
CA GLY A 42 -3.40 -5.75 15.69
C GLY A 42 -3.67 -4.37 16.26
N SER A 43 -4.41 -4.29 17.35
CA SER A 43 -4.36 -3.20 18.28
C SER A 43 -2.91 -2.75 18.18
N LEU A 44 -2.64 -1.45 17.98
CA LEU A 44 -1.33 -0.95 18.37
C LEU A 44 -1.12 -1.64 19.69
N ALA A 45 -0.31 -2.71 19.69
CA ALA A 45 -0.14 -3.55 20.87
C ALA A 45 0.18 -2.53 21.96
N PRO A 46 -0.48 -2.56 23.12
CA PRO A 46 -0.15 -1.62 24.16
C PRO A 46 1.36 -1.61 24.15
N PHE A 47 1.97 -0.42 24.02
CA PHE A 47 3.42 -0.23 23.88
C PHE A 47 4.08 -1.28 24.78
N PRO A 48 5.02 -2.09 24.28
CA PRO A 48 5.51 -3.24 25.02
C PRO A 48 5.72 -2.79 26.45
N SER A 49 4.98 -3.41 27.36
CA SER A 49 5.05 -3.12 28.78
C SER A 49 6.53 -3.05 29.10
N LEU A 50 6.97 -1.94 29.66
CA LEU A 50 8.34 -1.76 30.12
C LEU A 50 8.74 -3.06 30.83
N ASP A 51 9.58 -3.86 30.19
CA ASP A 51 10.00 -5.16 30.68
C ASP A 51 11.00 -4.94 31.83
N TRP A 52 10.47 -4.50 32.95
CA TRP A 52 11.16 -4.41 34.23
C TRP A 52 11.10 -5.80 34.85
N GLN A 53 11.76 -6.79 34.21
CA GLN A 53 11.74 -8.15 34.73
C GLN A 53 12.40 -8.23 36.10
N ASN A 54 11.54 -8.57 37.08
CA ASN A 54 11.81 -9.31 38.30
C ASN A 54 12.73 -8.69 39.34
N ASP A 55 12.21 -7.83 40.23
CA ASP A 55 12.18 -8.10 41.67
C ASP A 55 11.32 -7.04 42.39
N PRO A 56 10.42 -7.36 43.29
CA PRO A 56 9.57 -6.39 44.01
C PRO A 56 10.30 -5.72 45.18
N MET A 57 11.55 -5.36 45.03
CA MET A 57 12.32 -4.70 46.09
C MET A 57 13.31 -3.67 45.53
N SER A 58 12.99 -2.38 45.71
CA SER A 58 13.82 -1.18 45.60
C SER A 58 14.62 -1.00 44.30
N VAL A 59 14.42 0.16 43.61
CA VAL A 59 15.20 0.57 42.44
C VAL A 59 16.71 0.39 42.74
N ASP A 60 17.36 -0.45 41.95
CA ASP A 60 18.81 -0.64 42.05
C ASP A 60 19.53 0.68 41.75
N LYS A 61 20.19 1.24 42.76
CA LYS A 61 21.01 2.47 42.64
C LYS A 61 22.11 2.35 41.60
N TYR A 62 22.46 1.12 41.17
CA TYR A 62 23.46 0.84 40.14
C TYR A 62 22.82 0.70 38.72
N ALA A 63 21.50 0.67 38.62
CA ALA A 63 20.80 0.72 37.33
C ALA A 63 21.04 2.06 36.61
N VAL A 64 20.84 2.06 35.30
CA VAL A 64 20.87 3.28 34.47
C VAL A 64 19.70 4.18 34.87
N CYS A 65 19.93 5.47 35.00
CA CYS A 65 18.88 6.41 35.42
C CYS A 65 17.86 6.58 34.29
N PRO A 66 16.56 6.48 34.56
CA PRO A 66 15.50 6.64 33.56
C PRO A 66 15.39 8.06 32.99
N CYS A 67 16.21 9.01 33.47
CA CYS A 67 16.26 10.36 32.92
C CYS A 67 16.93 10.47 31.54
N GLY A 68 17.46 9.40 30.97
CA GLY A 68 18.16 9.41 29.67
C GLY A 68 19.59 9.96 29.69
N SER A 69 20.17 10.21 30.89
CA SER A 69 21.56 10.74 31.01
C SER A 69 22.66 9.70 30.73
N GLY A 70 22.32 8.43 30.56
CA GLY A 70 23.28 7.31 30.46
C GLY A 70 24.05 7.02 31.75
N LYS A 71 23.80 7.75 32.85
CA LYS A 71 24.50 7.56 34.14
C LYS A 71 23.71 6.61 35.02
N LYS A 72 24.44 5.84 35.86
CA LYS A 72 23.82 5.07 36.94
C LYS A 72 23.16 6.01 37.94
N ILE A 73 22.02 5.62 38.53
CA ILE A 73 21.22 6.45 39.44
C ILE A 73 22.06 7.08 40.52
N LYS A 74 22.95 6.31 41.18
CA LYS A 74 23.84 6.79 42.28
C LYS A 74 24.80 7.92 41.85
N PHE A 75 25.08 8.07 40.55
CA PHE A 75 25.96 9.11 40.00
C PHE A 75 25.16 10.20 39.25
N CYS A 76 23.84 10.02 39.14
CA CYS A 76 22.97 10.98 38.53
C CYS A 76 22.54 12.06 39.53
N LYS A 77 22.17 13.23 39.04
CA LYS A 77 21.50 14.27 39.86
C LYS A 77 20.15 13.81 40.42
N CYS A 78 19.52 12.80 39.80
CA CYS A 78 18.25 12.23 40.23
C CYS A 78 18.34 11.36 41.49
N LYS A 79 19.54 11.09 42.03
CA LYS A 79 19.77 10.20 43.20
C LYS A 79 18.96 10.56 44.47
N GLU A 80 18.57 11.83 44.62
CA GLU A 80 17.87 12.35 45.80
C GLU A 80 16.39 11.99 45.80
N SER A 81 15.80 11.69 44.63
CA SER A 81 14.38 11.35 44.44
C SER A 81 14.12 9.85 44.15
N VAL A 82 15.06 8.98 44.49
CA VAL A 82 14.95 7.53 44.15
C VAL A 82 13.76 6.85 44.85
N SER A 83 13.40 7.24 46.06
CA SER A 83 12.24 6.68 46.80
C SER A 83 10.91 7.00 46.12
N GLU A 84 10.82 8.15 45.46
CA GLU A 84 9.62 8.59 44.74
C GLU A 84 9.51 7.84 43.38
N LEU A 85 10.64 7.54 42.75
CA LEU A 85 10.68 6.75 41.52
C LEU A 85 10.07 5.36 41.70
N ASP A 86 10.40 4.66 42.80
CA ASP A 86 9.84 3.33 43.10
C ASP A 86 8.31 3.38 43.19
N ALA A 87 7.76 4.40 43.87
CA ALA A 87 6.32 4.54 44.01
C ALA A 87 5.64 4.74 42.64
N VAL A 88 6.22 5.57 41.78
CA VAL A 88 5.68 5.83 40.42
C VAL A 88 5.74 4.58 39.56
N LEU A 89 6.90 3.88 39.54
CA LEU A 89 7.04 2.65 38.73
C LEU A 89 6.07 1.56 39.15
N ASN A 90 5.85 1.36 40.45
CA ASN A 90 4.85 0.40 40.96
C ASN A 90 3.41 0.77 40.51
N MET A 91 3.07 2.06 40.40
CA MET A 91 1.77 2.48 39.87
C MET A 91 1.67 2.18 38.37
N VAL A 92 2.72 2.45 37.61
CA VAL A 92 2.77 2.18 36.16
C VAL A 92 2.65 0.67 35.90
N ASP A 93 3.42 -0.16 36.60
CA ASP A 93 3.38 -1.62 36.48
C ASP A 93 2.01 -2.19 36.90
N GLY A 94 1.35 -1.56 37.87
CA GLY A 94 -0.03 -1.86 38.28
C GLY A 94 -1.12 -1.33 37.33
N GLY A 95 -0.76 -0.73 36.19
CA GLY A 95 -1.71 -0.15 35.23
C GLY A 95 -2.40 1.13 35.71
N GLN A 96 -1.92 1.75 36.79
CA GLN A 96 -2.50 2.96 37.39
C GLN A 96 -1.90 4.22 36.73
N VAL A 97 -2.13 4.41 35.41
CA VAL A 97 -1.50 5.47 34.63
C VAL A 97 -1.87 6.86 35.10
N VAL A 98 -3.17 7.14 35.37
CA VAL A 98 -3.65 8.46 35.81
C VAL A 98 -3.11 8.81 37.20
N PRO A 99 -3.21 7.94 38.24
CA PRO A 99 -2.57 8.15 39.53
C PRO A 99 -1.05 8.40 39.44
N ALA A 100 -0.35 7.69 38.55
CA ALA A 100 1.08 7.89 38.30
C ALA A 100 1.38 9.30 37.75
N LEU A 101 0.54 9.81 36.83
CA LEU A 101 0.66 11.18 36.28
C LEU A 101 0.41 12.25 37.34
N ASP A 102 -0.57 12.05 38.22
CA ASP A 102 -0.85 12.95 39.35
C ASP A 102 0.34 13.00 40.33
N GLN A 103 0.89 11.83 40.65
CA GLN A 103 2.08 11.74 41.50
C GLN A 103 3.30 12.42 40.85
N LEU A 104 3.55 12.18 39.54
CA LEU A 104 4.61 12.83 38.79
C LEU A 104 4.44 14.36 38.77
N SER A 105 3.20 14.83 38.66
CA SER A 105 2.89 16.26 38.67
C SER A 105 3.21 16.89 40.02
N SER A 106 2.90 16.22 41.14
CA SER A 106 3.29 16.63 42.49
C SER A 106 4.80 16.68 42.69
N ILE A 107 5.50 15.62 42.23
CA ILE A 107 6.98 15.55 42.26
C ILE A 107 7.60 16.71 41.48
N LEU A 108 7.06 17.05 40.30
CA LEU A 108 7.56 18.14 39.48
C LEU A 108 7.22 19.53 40.00
N GLN A 109 6.28 19.67 40.98
CA GLN A 109 6.07 20.90 41.74
C GLN A 109 7.14 21.06 42.83
N GLU A 110 7.49 19.97 43.54
CA GLU A 110 8.48 19.98 44.61
C GLU A 110 9.92 19.98 44.05
N HIS A 111 10.16 19.23 42.98
CA HIS A 111 11.43 19.07 42.31
C HIS A 111 11.34 19.41 40.79
N PRO A 112 11.34 20.69 40.44
CA PRO A 112 11.13 21.16 39.05
C PRO A 112 12.19 20.65 38.06
N ASP A 113 13.36 20.23 38.54
CA ASP A 113 14.51 19.71 37.78
C ASP A 113 14.61 18.17 37.78
N ALA A 114 13.59 17.46 38.26
CA ALA A 114 13.52 16.00 38.23
C ALA A 114 13.37 15.47 36.79
N ALA A 115 14.49 15.36 36.06
CA ALA A 115 14.51 14.93 34.66
C ALA A 115 13.89 13.54 34.45
N TRP A 116 14.06 12.62 35.41
CA TRP A 116 13.43 11.29 35.36
C TRP A 116 11.89 11.35 35.37
N ALA A 117 11.34 12.29 36.14
CA ALA A 117 9.89 12.48 36.21
C ALA A 117 9.35 13.03 34.88
N LEU A 118 10.07 13.95 34.22
CA LEU A 118 9.73 14.43 32.87
C LEU A 118 9.83 13.31 31.82
N ALA A 119 10.83 12.42 31.95
CA ALA A 119 11.01 11.30 31.03
C ALA A 119 9.84 10.31 31.12
N ILE A 120 9.46 9.87 32.34
CA ILE A 120 8.34 8.93 32.54
C ILE A 120 7.01 9.59 32.18
N ARG A 121 6.80 10.85 32.64
CA ARG A 121 5.57 11.59 32.34
C ARG A 121 5.31 11.68 30.84
N GLY A 122 6.35 11.96 30.04
CA GLY A 122 6.21 12.06 28.58
C GLY A 122 5.81 10.73 27.93
N ARG A 123 6.31 9.58 28.41
CA ARG A 123 5.87 8.26 27.93
C ARG A 123 4.39 8.03 28.24
N LEU A 124 3.97 8.29 29.47
CA LEU A 124 2.58 8.09 29.89
C LEU A 124 1.60 9.03 29.14
N LEU A 125 2.00 10.28 28.87
CA LEU A 125 1.21 11.22 28.06
C LEU A 125 1.05 10.74 26.62
N LEU A 126 2.10 10.16 26.05
CA LEU A 126 2.03 9.56 24.71
C LEU A 126 1.06 8.37 24.69
N ASP A 127 1.11 7.48 25.68
CA ASP A 127 0.22 6.33 25.82
C ASP A 127 -1.25 6.74 25.95
N LEU A 128 -1.51 7.82 26.67
CA LEU A 128 -2.85 8.42 26.81
C LEU A 128 -3.28 9.29 25.64
N ARG A 129 -2.40 9.51 24.65
CA ARG A 129 -2.62 10.39 23.50
C ARG A 129 -2.88 11.85 23.84
N GLU A 130 -2.32 12.32 24.96
CA GLU A 130 -2.37 13.69 25.43
C GLU A 130 -1.24 14.53 24.78
N TYR A 131 -1.36 14.79 23.48
CA TYR A 131 -0.27 15.30 22.65
C TYR A 131 0.12 16.75 22.98
N ASP A 132 -0.84 17.61 23.34
CA ASP A 132 -0.56 18.99 23.77
C ASP A 132 0.23 19.00 25.08
N SER A 133 -0.20 18.19 26.06
CA SER A 133 0.50 17.99 27.32
C SER A 133 1.90 17.39 27.13
N LEU A 134 2.05 16.48 26.15
CA LEU A 134 3.34 15.93 25.77
C LEU A 134 4.27 16.99 25.18
N SER A 135 3.76 17.89 24.34
CA SER A 135 4.51 19.03 23.78
C SER A 135 5.03 19.96 24.89
N GLU A 136 4.17 20.36 25.82
CA GLU A 136 4.58 21.17 26.98
C GLU A 136 5.63 20.49 27.86
N ASN A 137 5.47 19.17 28.09
CA ASN A 137 6.42 18.36 28.85
C ASN A 137 7.79 18.27 28.15
N ALA A 138 7.79 18.05 26.82
CA ALA A 138 9.00 17.99 26.01
C ALA A 138 9.75 19.32 26.04
N ASP A 139 9.03 20.45 25.88
CA ASP A 139 9.62 21.81 25.95
C ASP A 139 10.26 22.08 27.31
N ARG A 140 9.60 21.68 28.38
CA ARG A 140 10.13 21.80 29.74
C ARG A 140 11.39 20.94 29.89
N PHE A 141 11.37 19.71 29.37
CA PHE A 141 12.49 18.77 29.47
C PHE A 141 13.68 19.25 28.66
N ILE A 142 13.47 19.77 27.44
CA ILE A 142 14.54 20.35 26.59
C ILE A 142 15.17 21.59 27.23
N ARG A 143 14.36 22.48 27.85
CA ARG A 143 14.92 23.62 28.59
C ARG A 143 15.81 23.20 29.74
N LEU A 144 15.49 22.08 30.39
CA LEU A 144 16.30 21.54 31.47
C LEU A 144 17.57 20.81 30.97
N GLN A 145 17.43 20.03 29.88
CA GLN A 145 18.48 19.19 29.30
C GLN A 145 18.39 19.22 27.78
N PRO A 146 18.99 20.20 27.09
CA PRO A 146 18.83 20.38 25.64
C PRO A 146 19.31 19.20 24.78
N SER A 147 20.37 18.49 25.22
CA SER A 147 20.94 17.32 24.52
C SER A 147 20.45 15.99 25.11
N ASN A 148 19.30 15.97 25.79
CA ASN A 148 18.78 14.72 26.32
C ASN A 148 18.01 13.95 25.23
N PRO A 149 18.39 12.71 24.87
CA PRO A 149 17.74 11.97 23.81
C PRO A 149 16.24 11.71 24.06
N LEU A 150 15.84 11.50 25.35
CA LEU A 150 14.41 11.28 25.67
C LEU A 150 13.60 12.59 25.54
N ALA A 151 14.17 13.75 25.87
CA ALA A 151 13.51 15.03 25.69
C ALA A 151 13.30 15.33 24.19
N LEU A 152 14.32 15.08 23.37
CA LEU A 152 14.26 15.23 21.91
C LEU A 152 13.26 14.26 21.28
N THR A 153 13.21 13.03 21.80
CA THR A 153 12.23 12.02 21.34
C THR A 153 10.79 12.40 21.68
N GLN A 154 10.53 12.97 22.87
CA GLN A 154 9.21 13.48 23.22
C GLN A 154 8.79 14.63 22.30
N ARG A 155 9.72 15.54 21.96
CA ARG A 155 9.47 16.60 20.97
C ARG A 155 9.15 16.01 19.60
N ALA A 156 9.92 15.01 19.16
CA ALA A 156 9.66 14.33 17.90
C ALA A 156 8.28 13.68 17.88
N ALA A 157 7.90 12.98 18.96
CA ALA A 157 6.58 12.36 19.09
C ALA A 157 5.46 13.40 19.06
N ALA A 158 5.55 14.49 19.84
CA ALA A 158 4.55 15.55 19.86
C ALA A 158 4.37 16.16 18.45
N LYS A 159 5.46 16.51 17.76
CA LYS A 159 5.42 17.05 16.39
C LYS A 159 4.81 16.06 15.40
N LEU A 160 5.15 14.78 15.51
CA LEU A 160 4.62 13.73 14.65
C LEU A 160 3.10 13.66 14.73
N PHE A 161 2.54 13.68 15.93
CA PHE A 161 1.08 13.60 16.13
C PHE A 161 0.34 14.92 15.79
N HIS A 162 1.05 16.05 15.74
CA HIS A 162 0.53 17.29 15.15
C HIS A 162 0.67 17.34 13.61
N GLY A 163 1.24 16.31 12.98
CA GLY A 163 1.38 16.21 11.53
C GLY A 163 2.64 16.90 10.97
N GLU A 164 3.52 17.40 11.82
CA GLU A 164 4.78 18.07 11.49
C GLU A 164 5.92 17.06 11.30
N VAL A 165 5.80 16.20 10.25
CA VAL A 165 6.68 15.02 10.09
C VAL A 165 8.13 15.40 9.79
N GLU A 166 8.36 16.47 9.04
CA GLU A 166 9.70 16.97 8.72
C GLU A 166 10.44 17.42 10.02
N ASP A 167 9.77 18.20 10.85
CA ASP A 167 10.30 18.65 12.14
C ASP A 167 10.45 17.49 13.15
N ALA A 168 9.53 16.51 13.10
CA ALA A 168 9.64 15.29 13.89
C ALA A 168 10.87 14.48 13.49
N THR A 169 11.14 14.36 12.17
CA THR A 169 12.32 13.66 11.63
C THR A 169 13.61 14.34 12.08
N ALA A 170 13.68 15.69 12.01
CA ALA A 170 14.83 16.44 12.49
C ALA A 170 15.08 16.21 14.00
N SER A 171 14.00 16.29 14.81
CA SER A 171 14.10 16.07 16.27
C SER A 171 14.51 14.64 16.61
N MET A 172 14.07 13.64 15.83
CA MET A 172 14.47 12.24 16.00
C MET A 172 15.94 12.03 15.63
N LEU A 173 16.42 12.69 14.58
CA LEU A 173 17.84 12.62 14.19
C LEU A 173 18.74 13.20 15.28
N GLU A 174 18.35 14.33 15.88
CA GLU A 174 19.04 14.88 17.05
C GLU A 174 19.04 13.87 18.22
N ALA A 175 17.88 13.25 18.51
CA ALA A 175 17.77 12.25 19.59
C ALA A 175 18.71 11.05 19.36
N LEU A 176 18.79 10.54 18.14
CA LEU A 176 19.71 9.45 17.77
C LEU A 176 21.17 9.86 17.88
N THR A 177 21.52 11.09 17.48
CA THR A 177 22.86 11.65 17.60
C THR A 177 23.31 11.69 19.05
N GLU A 178 22.43 12.10 19.96
CA GLU A 178 22.71 12.21 21.40
C GLU A 178 22.61 10.88 22.17
N SER A 179 21.94 9.86 21.62
CA SER A 179 21.77 8.54 22.26
C SER A 179 23.07 7.73 22.36
N GLY A 180 24.04 7.99 21.49
CA GLY A 180 25.27 7.22 21.45
C GLY A 180 25.07 5.78 20.95
N ARG A 181 25.71 4.79 21.62
CA ARG A 181 25.62 3.37 21.21
C ARG A 181 24.42 2.64 21.82
N ASP A 182 24.03 3.02 23.02
CA ASP A 182 22.94 2.39 23.76
C ASP A 182 21.69 3.26 23.59
N VAL A 183 20.89 2.93 22.57
CA VAL A 183 19.66 3.65 22.26
C VAL A 183 18.53 3.15 23.16
N ASP A 184 17.88 4.07 23.87
CA ASP A 184 16.73 3.74 24.74
C ASP A 184 15.55 3.20 23.93
N SER A 185 14.80 2.24 24.50
CA SER A 185 13.63 1.63 23.85
C SER A 185 12.61 2.67 23.39
N PHE A 186 12.37 3.73 24.16
CA PHE A 186 11.45 4.80 23.79
C PHE A 186 11.86 5.54 22.49
N VAL A 187 13.16 5.74 22.29
CA VAL A 187 13.69 6.31 21.04
C VAL A 187 13.38 5.37 19.87
N LEU A 188 13.53 4.05 20.06
CA LEU A 188 13.28 3.03 19.05
C LEU A 188 11.77 2.90 18.74
N ASP A 189 10.91 2.99 19.76
CA ASP A 189 9.46 2.93 19.60
C ASP A 189 8.95 4.13 18.78
N VAL A 190 9.39 5.35 19.14
CA VAL A 190 9.02 6.56 18.38
C VAL A 190 9.63 6.54 16.99
N SER A 191 10.83 5.97 16.80
CA SER A 191 11.41 5.73 15.46
C SER A 191 10.51 4.83 14.59
N SER A 192 9.88 3.81 15.20
CA SER A 192 8.95 2.92 14.49
C SER A 192 7.67 3.64 14.05
N VAL A 193 7.12 4.51 14.91
CA VAL A 193 5.94 5.34 14.58
C VAL A 193 6.28 6.36 13.51
N LEU A 194 7.45 6.99 13.59
CA LEU A 194 7.95 7.90 12.55
C LEU A 194 8.11 7.17 11.20
N ALA A 195 8.70 5.98 11.20
CA ALA A 195 8.84 5.16 10.00
C ALA A 195 7.48 4.86 9.34
N TYR A 196 6.46 4.53 10.14
CA TYR A 196 5.10 4.33 9.64
C TYR A 196 4.55 5.62 8.99
N SER A 197 4.67 6.76 9.65
CA SER A 197 4.17 8.04 9.14
C SER A 197 4.87 8.48 7.86
N LEU A 198 6.18 8.26 7.76
CA LEU A 198 6.98 8.52 6.56
C LEU A 198 6.53 7.60 5.40
N ALA A 199 6.31 6.30 5.68
CA ALA A 199 5.82 5.36 4.67
C ALA A 199 4.45 5.74 4.13
N GLN A 200 3.53 6.23 4.98
CA GLN A 200 2.21 6.74 4.55
C GLN A 200 2.30 7.98 3.65
N ARG A 201 3.36 8.76 3.78
CA ARG A 201 3.64 9.93 2.90
C ARG A 201 4.43 9.56 1.65
N GLY A 202 4.80 8.29 1.46
CA GLY A 202 5.59 7.83 0.32
C GLY A 202 7.09 8.09 0.46
N ILE A 203 7.60 8.53 1.61
CA ILE A 203 9.02 8.78 1.88
C ILE A 203 9.69 7.45 2.28
N PHE A 204 9.71 6.51 1.32
CA PHE A 204 10.01 5.11 1.59
C PHE A 204 11.45 4.84 2.05
N LEU A 205 12.46 5.49 1.47
CA LEU A 205 13.87 5.24 1.84
C LEU A 205 14.11 5.65 3.28
N THR A 206 13.61 6.81 3.70
CA THR A 206 13.71 7.31 5.08
C THR A 206 12.93 6.42 6.05
N ALA A 207 11.68 6.07 5.71
CA ALA A 207 10.88 5.14 6.51
C ALA A 207 11.64 3.83 6.76
N ARG A 208 12.31 3.32 5.74
CA ARG A 208 13.06 2.07 5.81
C ARG A 208 14.26 2.13 6.74
N VAL A 209 15.04 3.23 6.74
CA VAL A 209 16.21 3.33 7.64
C VAL A 209 15.78 3.39 9.10
N TYR A 210 14.72 4.16 9.45
CA TYR A 210 14.21 4.22 10.83
C TYR A 210 13.59 2.89 11.27
N ALA A 211 12.80 2.23 10.43
CA ALA A 211 12.25 0.91 10.74
C ALA A 211 13.34 -0.16 10.90
N THR A 212 14.35 -0.17 10.02
CA THR A 212 15.46 -1.12 10.09
C THR A 212 16.30 -0.89 11.34
N LEU A 213 16.61 0.36 11.70
CA LEU A 213 17.33 0.69 12.94
C LEU A 213 16.61 0.12 14.16
N SER A 214 15.31 0.40 14.30
CA SER A 214 14.54 -0.10 15.45
C SER A 214 14.48 -1.62 15.46
N MET A 215 14.19 -2.29 14.32
CA MET A 215 14.17 -3.74 14.22
C MET A 215 15.53 -4.38 14.60
N MET A 216 16.64 -3.82 14.12
CA MET A 216 17.98 -4.36 14.40
C MET A 216 18.38 -4.18 15.86
N ALA A 217 17.98 -3.08 16.49
CA ALA A 217 18.32 -2.79 17.88
C ALA A 217 17.48 -3.61 18.88
N THR A 218 16.19 -3.87 18.57
CA THR A 218 15.26 -4.59 19.47
C THR A 218 15.13 -6.09 19.15
N GLY A 219 15.64 -6.53 17.99
CA GLY A 219 15.38 -7.86 17.45
C GLY A 219 13.94 -8.01 16.93
N TYR A 220 13.66 -9.18 16.34
CA TYR A 220 12.34 -9.45 15.74
C TYR A 220 11.18 -9.45 16.75
N GLU A 221 11.42 -9.90 17.98
CA GLU A 221 10.40 -9.98 19.00
C GLU A 221 10.07 -8.62 19.61
N GLY A 222 11.06 -7.78 19.87
CA GLY A 222 10.87 -6.42 20.39
C GLY A 222 10.46 -5.38 19.34
N GLY A 223 10.82 -5.62 18.07
CA GLY A 223 10.59 -4.68 16.95
C GLY A 223 9.34 -4.92 16.13
N GLN A 224 8.27 -5.51 16.66
CA GLN A 224 7.06 -5.91 15.92
C GLN A 224 6.46 -4.77 15.08
N ALA A 225 6.42 -3.54 15.59
CA ALA A 225 5.90 -2.38 14.87
C ALA A 225 6.74 -2.09 13.61
N SER A 226 8.06 -2.04 13.75
CA SER A 226 9.00 -1.84 12.64
C SER A 226 8.97 -2.97 11.62
N VAL A 227 8.90 -4.23 12.10
CA VAL A 227 8.74 -5.41 11.24
C VAL A 227 7.46 -5.31 10.43
N SER A 228 6.36 -4.86 11.06
CA SER A 228 5.07 -4.65 10.36
C SER A 228 5.18 -3.58 9.27
N VAL A 229 5.81 -2.44 9.55
CA VAL A 229 6.05 -1.36 8.56
C VAL A 229 6.88 -1.88 7.39
N LEU A 230 8.00 -2.57 7.67
CA LEU A 230 8.85 -3.14 6.61
C LEU A 230 8.10 -4.17 5.77
N ARG A 231 7.31 -5.05 6.41
CA ARG A 231 6.49 -6.04 5.72
C ARG A 231 5.45 -5.37 4.83
N GLN A 232 4.74 -4.36 5.33
CA GLN A 232 3.76 -3.61 4.55
C GLN A 232 4.38 -2.94 3.33
N MET A 233 5.52 -2.24 3.49
CA MET A 233 6.24 -1.63 2.37
C MET A 233 6.74 -2.68 1.37
N ASN A 234 7.27 -3.80 1.86
CA ASN A 234 7.81 -4.84 1.00
C ASN A 234 6.71 -5.55 0.20
N SER A 235 5.57 -5.87 0.83
CA SER A 235 4.47 -6.59 0.18
C SER A 235 3.59 -5.72 -0.72
N ALA A 236 3.74 -4.39 -0.70
CA ALA A 236 2.94 -3.50 -1.54
C ALA A 236 3.37 -3.59 -3.02
N PRO A 237 2.48 -4.04 -3.93
CA PRO A 237 2.81 -4.15 -5.36
C PRO A 237 2.91 -2.79 -6.06
N THR A 238 2.40 -1.74 -5.41
CA THR A 238 2.44 -0.34 -5.88
C THR A 238 3.70 0.40 -5.49
N ILE A 239 4.57 -0.19 -4.66
CA ILE A 239 5.89 0.33 -4.35
C ILE A 239 6.90 -0.35 -5.27
N SER A 240 7.66 0.46 -6.03
CA SER A 240 8.72 -0.03 -6.90
C SER A 240 9.76 -0.85 -6.13
N GLN A 241 10.27 -1.94 -6.72
CA GLN A 241 11.33 -2.77 -6.13
C GLN A 241 12.58 -1.93 -5.81
N LEU A 242 12.88 -0.90 -6.61
CA LEU A 242 13.98 0.04 -6.37
C LEU A 242 13.84 0.80 -5.03
N MET A 243 12.61 1.01 -4.55
CA MET A 243 12.33 1.70 -3.27
C MET A 243 12.22 0.72 -2.09
N LYS A 244 12.32 -0.59 -2.34
CA LYS A 244 12.29 -1.64 -1.30
C LYS A 244 13.67 -1.97 -0.74
N THR A 245 14.73 -1.31 -1.23
CA THR A 245 16.10 -1.45 -0.75
C THR A 245 16.73 -0.07 -0.60
N VAL A 246 17.41 0.16 0.54
CA VAL A 246 18.21 1.39 0.71
C VAL A 246 19.47 1.28 -0.15
N PRO A 247 19.80 2.29 -0.98
CA PRO A 247 21.00 2.27 -1.79
C PRO A 247 22.24 2.07 -0.92
N GLN A 248 23.09 1.13 -1.31
CA GLN A 248 24.37 0.93 -0.65
C GLN A 248 25.35 2.02 -1.07
N PRO A 249 26.18 2.54 -0.15
CA PRO A 249 27.23 3.50 -0.50
C PRO A 249 28.19 2.91 -1.53
N VAL A 250 28.55 3.70 -2.54
CA VAL A 250 29.57 3.32 -3.52
C VAL A 250 30.94 3.30 -2.81
N SER A 251 31.71 2.26 -3.05
CA SER A 251 33.05 2.14 -2.47
C SER A 251 34.00 3.18 -3.07
N ARG A 252 34.80 3.84 -2.23
CA ARG A 252 35.84 4.75 -2.71
C ARG A 252 36.99 3.99 -3.37
N PRO A 253 37.76 4.61 -4.28
CA PRO A 253 39.01 4.06 -4.77
C PRO A 253 40.02 3.84 -3.60
N ALA A 254 40.75 2.73 -3.66
CA ALA A 254 41.66 2.34 -2.56
C ALA A 254 42.82 3.32 -2.38
N ASP A 255 43.26 3.95 -3.48
CA ASP A 255 44.39 4.87 -3.59
C ASP A 255 43.99 6.36 -3.57
N ALA A 256 42.75 6.66 -3.19
CA ALA A 256 42.27 8.04 -3.11
C ALA A 256 43.03 8.85 -2.05
N ASP A 257 43.60 9.98 -2.44
CA ASP A 257 44.35 10.91 -1.55
C ASP A 257 43.44 11.57 -0.49
N TRP A 258 42.13 11.59 -0.72
CA TRP A 258 41.08 12.03 0.19
C TRP A 258 40.50 10.89 1.06
N GLY A 259 41.00 9.66 0.92
CA GLY A 259 40.44 8.44 1.51
C GLY A 259 40.32 8.49 3.04
N GLU A 260 41.29 9.01 3.75
CA GLU A 260 41.26 9.12 5.21
C GLU A 260 40.13 10.02 5.70
N ARG A 261 39.92 11.17 5.05
CA ARG A 261 38.82 12.09 5.36
C ARG A 261 37.42 11.49 5.05
N TYR A 262 37.35 10.67 3.99
CA TYR A 262 36.16 9.92 3.68
C TYR A 262 35.83 8.88 4.77
N ASP A 263 36.85 8.13 5.22
CA ASP A 263 36.67 7.12 6.26
C ASP A 263 36.24 7.74 7.59
N GLU A 264 36.73 8.95 7.91
CA GLU A 264 36.26 9.73 9.07
C GLU A 264 34.79 10.08 8.92
N ALA A 265 34.32 10.59 7.77
CA ALA A 265 32.95 10.91 7.51
C ALA A 265 32.04 9.66 7.57
N ALA A 266 32.51 8.54 6.99
CA ALA A 266 31.79 7.26 7.05
C ALA A 266 31.70 6.70 8.48
N ASN A 267 32.71 6.93 9.34
CA ASN A 267 32.67 6.58 10.77
C ASN A 267 31.65 7.44 11.55
N LEU A 268 31.50 8.71 11.19
CA LEU A 268 30.49 9.58 11.76
C LEU A 268 29.07 9.06 11.40
N LEU A 269 28.82 8.65 10.15
CA LEU A 269 27.57 7.99 9.75
C LEU A 269 27.27 6.75 10.59
N ARG A 270 28.24 5.85 10.74
CA ARG A 270 28.07 4.63 11.56
C ARG A 270 27.85 4.91 13.05
N SER A 271 28.14 6.12 13.49
CA SER A 271 27.94 6.58 14.87
C SER A 271 26.68 7.47 15.01
N ASN A 272 25.79 7.46 14.03
CA ASN A 272 24.56 8.26 13.95
C ASN A 272 24.80 9.79 14.02
N LYS A 273 26.01 10.25 13.73
CA LYS A 273 26.39 11.69 13.71
C LYS A 273 26.22 12.26 12.30
N ILE A 274 24.97 12.25 11.82
CA ILE A 274 24.64 12.52 10.42
C ILE A 274 25.05 13.92 9.99
N ASP A 275 24.78 14.94 10.81
CA ASP A 275 25.10 16.34 10.49
C ASP A 275 26.60 16.58 10.34
N LEU A 276 27.39 15.95 11.20
CA LEU A 276 28.85 16.04 11.13
C LEU A 276 29.42 15.27 9.92
N ALA A 277 28.84 14.11 9.61
CA ALA A 277 29.20 13.34 8.43
C ALA A 277 28.91 14.13 7.16
N GLU A 278 27.72 14.72 7.07
CA GLU A 278 27.32 15.53 5.92
C GLU A 278 28.25 16.72 5.70
N ALA A 279 28.57 17.47 6.76
CA ALA A 279 29.50 18.59 6.67
C ALA A 279 30.88 18.16 6.14
N GLN A 280 31.36 16.97 6.54
CA GLN A 280 32.59 16.40 6.03
C GLN A 280 32.50 15.99 4.57
N PHE A 281 31.44 15.26 4.18
CA PHE A 281 31.22 14.91 2.77
C PHE A 281 31.04 16.12 1.88
N GLN A 282 30.33 17.17 2.33
CA GLN A 282 30.23 18.44 1.60
C GLN A 282 31.58 19.14 1.44
N SER A 283 32.43 19.10 2.46
CA SER A 283 33.81 19.61 2.37
C SER A 283 34.65 18.83 1.34
N LEU A 284 34.52 17.50 1.31
CA LEU A 284 35.18 16.65 0.30
C LEU A 284 34.67 16.95 -1.11
N ARG A 285 33.36 17.10 -1.28
CA ARG A 285 32.71 17.39 -2.56
C ARG A 285 33.21 18.68 -3.19
N ARG A 286 33.63 19.69 -2.39
CA ARG A 286 34.21 20.94 -2.92
C ARG A 286 35.55 20.71 -3.61
N THR A 287 36.28 19.66 -3.25
CA THR A 287 37.59 19.28 -3.82
C THR A 287 37.45 18.21 -4.89
N VAL A 288 36.47 17.28 -4.74
CA VAL A 288 36.23 16.17 -5.66
C VAL A 288 34.74 16.12 -5.96
N ALA A 289 34.32 16.87 -6.97
CA ALA A 289 32.92 17.25 -7.18
C ALA A 289 31.99 16.11 -7.64
N GLN A 290 32.48 15.18 -8.47
CA GLN A 290 31.68 14.12 -9.12
C GLN A 290 32.13 12.71 -8.73
N GLU A 291 32.59 12.54 -7.49
CA GLU A 291 33.01 11.24 -7.00
C GLU A 291 31.81 10.46 -6.45
N PRO A 292 31.46 9.29 -7.03
CA PRO A 292 30.27 8.51 -6.61
C PRO A 292 30.27 8.12 -5.14
N ALA A 293 31.44 7.82 -4.56
CA ALA A 293 31.55 7.48 -3.14
C ALA A 293 31.12 8.65 -2.24
N ILE A 294 31.54 9.87 -2.56
CA ILE A 294 31.17 11.09 -1.81
C ILE A 294 29.68 11.42 -1.99
N LEU A 295 29.17 11.33 -3.23
CA LEU A 295 27.77 11.58 -3.53
C LEU A 295 26.85 10.56 -2.84
N SER A 296 27.24 9.28 -2.79
CA SER A 296 26.47 8.26 -2.08
C SER A 296 26.51 8.43 -0.56
N GLY A 297 27.61 8.94 0.01
CA GLY A 297 27.68 9.35 1.41
C GLY A 297 26.71 10.48 1.74
N LEU A 298 26.64 11.53 0.88
CA LEU A 298 25.67 12.61 1.00
C LEU A 298 24.24 12.12 0.83
N LEU A 299 23.98 11.20 -0.11
CA LEU A 299 22.67 10.58 -0.29
C LEU A 299 22.22 9.85 0.97
N THR A 300 23.13 9.13 1.63
CA THR A 300 22.82 8.49 2.92
C THR A 300 22.41 9.52 3.98
N CYS A 301 23.09 10.66 4.07
CA CYS A 301 22.69 11.74 4.98
C CYS A 301 21.31 12.30 4.64
N ALA A 302 21.03 12.56 3.35
CA ALA A 302 19.72 13.05 2.88
C ALA A 302 18.59 12.04 3.17
N ILE A 303 18.86 10.74 3.06
CA ILE A 303 17.89 9.69 3.42
C ILE A 303 17.56 9.74 4.91
N TRP A 304 18.56 9.86 5.79
CA TRP A 304 18.31 9.98 7.24
C TRP A 304 17.50 11.23 7.61
N ARG A 305 17.70 12.33 6.89
CA ARG A 305 16.95 13.59 7.08
C ARG A 305 15.54 13.57 6.54
N GLY A 306 15.21 12.65 5.63
CA GLY A 306 13.94 12.66 4.92
C GLY A 306 13.83 13.77 3.86
N ASP A 307 14.96 14.33 3.44
CA ASP A 307 15.01 15.38 2.42
C ASP A 307 14.92 14.75 1.03
N THR A 308 13.71 14.64 0.51
CA THR A 308 13.41 14.02 -0.79
C THR A 308 14.00 14.80 -1.96
N ASP A 309 14.07 16.13 -1.88
CA ASP A 309 14.65 16.97 -2.93
C ASP A 309 16.16 16.73 -3.05
N ALA A 310 16.86 16.74 -1.92
CA ALA A 310 18.29 16.40 -1.88
C ALA A 310 18.56 14.96 -2.33
N GLN A 311 17.72 13.99 -1.94
CA GLN A 311 17.83 12.61 -2.41
C GLN A 311 17.72 12.54 -3.94
N SER A 312 16.70 13.17 -4.52
CA SER A 312 16.47 13.18 -5.97
C SER A 312 17.66 13.84 -6.70
N GLU A 313 18.13 15.01 -6.22
CA GLU A 313 19.27 15.72 -6.84
C GLU A 313 20.56 14.89 -6.78
N LEU A 314 20.87 14.25 -5.65
CA LEU A 314 22.06 13.43 -5.48
C LEU A 314 22.01 12.17 -6.34
N LEU A 315 20.86 11.53 -6.46
CA LEU A 315 20.64 10.39 -7.36
C LEU A 315 20.78 10.80 -8.84
N LYS A 316 20.30 11.98 -9.25
CA LYS A 316 20.54 12.52 -10.59
C LYS A 316 22.05 12.72 -10.84
N LYS A 317 22.78 13.31 -9.89
CA LYS A 317 24.25 13.49 -10.01
C LYS A 317 24.99 12.15 -10.07
N LEU A 318 24.57 11.15 -9.31
CA LEU A 318 25.12 9.79 -9.41
C LEU A 318 24.88 9.20 -10.81
N SER A 319 23.72 9.44 -11.41
CA SER A 319 23.44 8.96 -12.78
C SER A 319 24.29 9.62 -13.87
N GLU A 320 24.88 10.79 -13.59
CA GLU A 320 25.75 11.54 -14.48
C GLU A 320 27.24 11.15 -14.33
N CYS A 321 27.59 10.34 -13.31
CA CYS A 321 28.98 9.95 -13.08
C CYS A 321 29.45 8.92 -14.12
N GLU A 322 30.36 9.29 -14.98
CA GLU A 322 30.92 8.42 -16.04
C GLU A 322 31.71 7.23 -15.50
N SER A 323 32.19 7.30 -14.25
CA SER A 323 32.89 6.19 -13.58
C SER A 323 31.96 5.04 -13.18
N LEU A 324 30.64 5.25 -13.16
CA LEU A 324 29.63 4.22 -12.98
C LEU A 324 29.25 3.59 -14.32
N ASP A 325 28.96 2.29 -14.30
CA ASP A 325 28.46 1.61 -15.49
C ASP A 325 27.07 2.08 -15.91
N PHE A 326 26.65 1.74 -17.14
CA PHE A 326 25.39 2.19 -17.70
C PHE A 326 24.18 1.79 -16.82
N GLU A 327 24.16 0.57 -16.32
CA GLU A 327 23.04 0.05 -15.50
C GLU A 327 22.96 0.73 -14.14
N GLN A 328 24.09 1.00 -13.50
CA GLN A 328 24.14 1.77 -12.25
C GLN A 328 23.62 3.19 -12.46
N ARG A 329 23.99 3.83 -13.56
CA ARG A 329 23.50 5.17 -13.92
C ARG A 329 22.00 5.17 -14.17
N VAL A 330 21.48 4.20 -14.95
CA VAL A 330 20.03 4.02 -15.19
C VAL A 330 19.30 3.79 -13.88
N ARG A 331 19.83 2.95 -13.01
CA ARG A 331 19.26 2.68 -11.68
C ARG A 331 19.14 3.94 -10.83
N HIS A 332 20.22 4.71 -10.71
CA HIS A 332 20.20 5.96 -9.95
C HIS A 332 19.23 6.98 -10.53
N ARG A 333 19.16 7.10 -11.85
CA ARG A 333 18.21 8.00 -12.52
C ARG A 333 16.76 7.57 -12.32
N ALA A 334 16.47 6.28 -12.40
CA ALA A 334 15.14 5.74 -12.11
C ALA A 334 14.74 5.99 -10.65
N MET A 335 15.65 5.74 -9.70
CA MET A 335 15.41 6.02 -8.29
C MET A 335 15.14 7.50 -8.03
N SER A 336 15.86 8.41 -8.70
CA SER A 336 15.66 9.85 -8.53
C SER A 336 14.22 10.31 -8.86
N ALA A 337 13.59 9.67 -9.83
CA ALA A 337 12.20 9.96 -10.20
C ALA A 337 11.19 9.37 -9.20
N LEU A 338 11.58 8.30 -8.49
CA LEU A 338 10.71 7.53 -7.58
C LEU A 338 10.76 8.00 -6.12
N VAL A 339 11.75 8.79 -5.73
CA VAL A 339 11.93 9.27 -4.35
C VAL A 339 10.76 10.13 -3.89
N ASP A 340 10.25 11.00 -4.78
CA ASP A 340 9.05 11.79 -4.54
C ASP A 340 7.86 11.16 -5.28
N PRO A 341 6.88 10.57 -4.57
CA PRO A 341 5.72 9.95 -5.20
C PRO A 341 4.81 10.93 -5.94
N THR A 342 4.96 12.23 -5.68
CA THR A 342 4.20 13.31 -6.33
C THR A 342 4.95 13.92 -7.52
N SER A 343 6.12 13.40 -7.85
CA SER A 343 6.96 13.91 -8.94
C SER A 343 6.22 13.90 -10.27
N ALA A 344 6.32 15.02 -11.00
CA ALA A 344 5.82 15.11 -12.36
C ALA A 344 6.52 14.14 -13.33
N GLU A 345 7.70 13.62 -12.99
CA GLU A 345 8.44 12.65 -13.82
C GLU A 345 7.77 11.27 -13.88
N ILE A 346 7.00 10.90 -12.83
CA ILE A 346 6.26 9.64 -12.73
C ILE A 346 4.74 9.85 -12.69
N SER A 347 4.28 10.95 -13.24
CA SER A 347 2.86 11.30 -13.30
C SER A 347 2.56 11.97 -14.63
N ILE A 348 1.32 11.87 -15.09
CA ILE A 348 0.85 12.58 -16.27
C ILE A 348 -0.14 13.68 -15.89
N PRO A 349 -0.11 14.84 -16.55
CA PRO A 349 -1.12 15.86 -16.33
C PRO A 349 -2.48 15.39 -16.88
N ILE A 350 -3.52 15.58 -16.08
CA ILE A 350 -4.90 15.41 -16.52
C ILE A 350 -5.61 16.75 -16.55
N MET A 351 -6.64 16.84 -17.37
CA MET A 351 -7.48 18.03 -17.50
C MET A 351 -8.86 17.77 -16.89
N LYS A 352 -9.45 18.84 -16.39
CA LYS A 352 -10.86 18.89 -15.99
C LYS A 352 -11.58 19.88 -16.89
N LEU A 353 -12.83 19.55 -17.24
CA LEU A 353 -13.69 20.50 -17.94
C LEU A 353 -14.84 20.87 -17.01
N HIS A 354 -15.23 22.13 -17.06
CA HIS A 354 -16.30 22.67 -16.27
C HIS A 354 -17.25 23.47 -17.16
N GLY A 355 -18.55 23.28 -17.02
CA GLY A 355 -19.54 24.06 -17.74
C GLY A 355 -20.78 24.31 -16.91
N ASP A 356 -21.27 25.54 -16.88
CA ASP A 356 -22.52 25.89 -16.22
C ASP A 356 -23.71 25.39 -17.04
N LEU A 357 -24.72 24.85 -16.34
CA LEU A 357 -25.91 24.29 -16.96
C LEU A 357 -27.16 25.11 -16.62
N GLN A 358 -27.99 25.33 -17.63
CA GLN A 358 -29.32 25.93 -17.41
C GLN A 358 -30.37 24.87 -17.06
N ASP A 359 -30.33 23.72 -17.74
CA ASP A 359 -31.22 22.60 -17.53
C ASP A 359 -30.46 21.27 -17.37
N PRO A 360 -30.11 20.89 -16.14
CA PRO A 360 -29.35 19.65 -15.89
C PRO A 360 -30.16 18.39 -16.26
N GLU A 361 -31.51 18.44 -16.26
CA GLU A 361 -32.32 17.28 -16.59
C GLU A 361 -32.30 16.98 -18.10
N GLN A 362 -32.32 18.04 -18.93
CA GLN A 362 -32.19 17.88 -20.37
C GLN A 362 -30.82 17.30 -20.75
N ILE A 363 -29.75 17.79 -20.11
CA ILE A 363 -28.40 17.27 -20.31
C ILE A 363 -28.30 15.80 -19.91
N GLU A 364 -28.82 15.44 -18.75
CA GLU A 364 -28.84 14.05 -18.27
C GLU A 364 -29.56 13.12 -19.27
N MET A 365 -30.73 13.52 -19.74
CA MET A 365 -31.47 12.74 -20.75
C MET A 365 -30.70 12.61 -22.07
N ALA A 366 -30.02 13.67 -22.50
CA ALA A 366 -29.25 13.65 -23.73
C ALA A 366 -28.05 12.71 -23.63
N LEU A 367 -27.33 12.71 -22.48
CA LEU A 367 -26.24 11.80 -22.22
C LEU A 367 -26.70 10.34 -22.11
N MET A 368 -27.86 10.08 -21.46
CA MET A 368 -28.44 8.74 -21.39
C MET A 368 -28.82 8.18 -22.74
N ALA A 369 -29.31 9.03 -23.65
CA ALA A 369 -29.72 8.64 -24.99
C ALA A 369 -28.56 8.38 -25.96
N ASN A 370 -27.36 8.85 -25.65
CA ASN A 370 -26.20 8.74 -26.52
C ASN A 370 -25.43 7.44 -26.26
N SER A 371 -25.18 6.65 -27.31
CA SER A 371 -24.51 5.34 -27.26
C SER A 371 -23.05 5.38 -26.81
N ARG A 372 -22.40 6.55 -26.81
CA ARG A 372 -21.05 6.73 -26.30
C ARG A 372 -20.98 6.97 -24.78
N PHE A 373 -22.11 7.01 -24.09
CA PHE A 373 -22.13 7.25 -22.66
C PHE A 373 -22.74 6.06 -21.91
N VAL A 374 -22.08 5.63 -20.84
CA VAL A 374 -22.50 4.55 -19.96
C VAL A 374 -22.76 5.12 -18.57
N SER A 375 -23.97 4.98 -18.06
CA SER A 375 -24.34 5.47 -16.73
C SER A 375 -23.57 4.77 -15.63
N LEU A 376 -23.07 5.54 -14.66
CA LEU A 376 -22.43 5.02 -13.47
C LEU A 376 -23.48 4.54 -12.46
N PRO A 377 -23.21 3.47 -11.69
CA PRO A 377 -24.10 3.01 -10.62
C PRO A 377 -24.31 4.08 -9.54
N ALA A 378 -25.52 4.17 -9.00
CA ALA A 378 -25.87 5.14 -7.95
C ALA A 378 -25.04 5.00 -6.68
N ASP A 379 -24.69 3.76 -6.31
CA ASP A 379 -23.83 3.49 -5.14
C ASP A 379 -22.43 4.11 -5.29
N LEU A 380 -21.92 4.16 -6.53
CA LEU A 380 -20.65 4.79 -6.86
C LEU A 380 -20.73 6.30 -6.66
N LEU A 381 -21.82 6.92 -7.12
CA LEU A 381 -22.04 8.36 -6.99
C LEU A 381 -22.21 8.77 -5.53
N ALA A 382 -22.91 7.98 -4.73
CA ALA A 382 -23.08 8.22 -3.30
C ALA A 382 -21.73 8.17 -2.52
N GLY A 383 -20.78 7.34 -2.97
CA GLY A 383 -19.44 7.23 -2.40
C GLY A 383 -18.49 8.37 -2.78
N MET A 384 -18.86 9.24 -3.73
CA MET A 384 -18.00 10.32 -4.23
C MET A 384 -18.02 11.61 -3.38
N ARG A 385 -18.70 11.60 -2.22
CA ARG A 385 -18.67 12.74 -1.29
C ARG A 385 -17.26 12.90 -0.72
N THR A 386 -16.71 14.11 -0.84
CA THR A 386 -15.40 14.47 -0.28
C THR A 386 -15.50 14.93 1.17
N SER A 387 -16.69 15.38 1.61
CA SER A 387 -17.04 15.76 3.00
C SER A 387 -18.52 15.47 3.28
N GLU A 388 -18.93 15.52 4.56
CA GLU A 388 -20.35 15.38 4.95
C GLU A 388 -21.25 16.49 4.36
N ASP A 389 -20.66 17.66 4.09
CA ASP A 389 -21.37 18.82 3.52
C ASP A 389 -21.33 18.83 1.98
N ASP A 390 -20.66 17.87 1.35
CA ASP A 390 -20.52 17.82 -0.10
C ASP A 390 -21.72 17.06 -0.72
N VAL A 391 -22.35 17.68 -1.72
CA VAL A 391 -23.51 17.10 -2.41
C VAL A 391 -23.01 16.19 -3.54
N PRO A 392 -23.43 14.92 -3.59
CA PRO A 392 -23.03 14.02 -4.65
C PRO A 392 -23.58 14.50 -6.00
N PRO A 393 -22.93 14.12 -7.12
CA PRO A 393 -23.49 14.38 -8.44
C PRO A 393 -24.88 13.71 -8.57
N ARG A 394 -25.77 14.36 -9.28
CA ARG A 394 -27.11 13.87 -9.61
C ARG A 394 -27.04 12.61 -10.49
N SER A 395 -26.17 12.66 -11.48
CA SER A 395 -25.85 11.54 -12.36
C SER A 395 -24.38 11.56 -12.78
N GLY A 396 -23.87 10.42 -13.20
CA GLY A 396 -22.51 10.25 -13.69
C GLY A 396 -22.48 9.27 -14.85
N PHE A 397 -21.53 9.49 -15.75
CA PHE A 397 -21.35 8.71 -16.97
C PHE A 397 -19.87 8.46 -17.23
N GLN A 398 -19.55 7.30 -17.79
CA GLN A 398 -18.30 7.12 -18.53
C GLN A 398 -18.54 7.49 -19.99
N MET A 399 -17.71 8.37 -20.53
CA MET A 399 -17.64 8.63 -21.96
C MET A 399 -16.70 7.61 -22.60
N LEU A 400 -17.14 7.01 -23.69
CA LEU A 400 -16.41 5.99 -24.44
C LEU A 400 -15.71 6.60 -25.68
N ASP A 401 -14.62 5.97 -26.13
CA ASP A 401 -13.93 6.29 -27.37
C ASP A 401 -14.80 6.04 -28.63
N ARG A 402 -15.74 5.08 -28.52
CA ARG A 402 -16.68 4.67 -29.57
C ARG A 402 -18.04 4.32 -28.97
N GLU A 403 -18.99 3.98 -29.80
CA GLU A 403 -20.33 3.56 -29.36
C GLU A 403 -20.28 2.22 -28.61
N LYS A 404 -21.14 2.05 -27.58
CA LYS A 404 -21.29 0.75 -26.91
C LYS A 404 -21.83 -0.28 -27.89
N PRO A 405 -21.48 -1.58 -27.73
CA PRO A 405 -22.04 -2.65 -28.53
C PRO A 405 -23.58 -2.69 -28.48
N GLU A 406 -24.20 -2.92 -29.62
CA GLU A 406 -25.67 -3.02 -29.72
C GLU A 406 -26.24 -4.18 -28.90
N SER A 407 -25.53 -5.31 -28.88
CA SER A 407 -25.89 -6.49 -28.08
C SER A 407 -24.91 -6.65 -26.92
N LEU A 408 -25.45 -6.87 -25.72
CA LEU A 408 -24.68 -7.22 -24.52
C LEU A 408 -24.74 -8.73 -24.22
N GLU A 409 -25.41 -9.51 -25.06
CA GLU A 409 -25.56 -10.97 -24.92
C GLU A 409 -24.34 -11.74 -25.49
N VAL A 410 -23.59 -11.10 -26.37
CA VAL A 410 -22.41 -11.70 -27.03
C VAL A 410 -21.19 -10.85 -26.71
N LEU A 411 -20.11 -11.52 -26.27
CA LEU A 411 -18.83 -10.83 -26.04
C LEU A 411 -18.24 -10.38 -27.37
N PRO A 412 -17.90 -9.10 -27.51
CA PRO A 412 -17.26 -8.60 -28.72
C PRO A 412 -15.78 -9.04 -28.78
N PRO A 413 -15.17 -9.03 -29.97
CA PRO A 413 -13.71 -9.12 -30.10
C PRO A 413 -12.99 -8.04 -29.28
N VAL A 414 -11.75 -8.33 -28.86
CA VAL A 414 -10.96 -7.42 -28.00
C VAL A 414 -10.79 -6.02 -28.57
N ASP A 415 -10.65 -5.89 -29.89
CA ASP A 415 -10.47 -4.65 -30.62
C ASP A 415 -11.76 -3.83 -30.78
N GLU A 416 -12.92 -4.47 -30.58
CA GLU A 416 -14.26 -3.81 -30.62
C GLU A 416 -14.76 -3.37 -29.23
N VAL A 417 -14.12 -3.82 -28.14
CA VAL A 417 -14.51 -3.38 -26.78
C VAL A 417 -14.17 -1.90 -26.61
N PRO A 418 -15.12 -1.01 -26.25
CA PRO A 418 -14.83 0.40 -26.02
C PRO A 418 -13.87 0.66 -24.85
N GLU A 419 -13.18 1.79 -24.89
CA GLU A 419 -12.42 2.34 -23.76
C GLU A 419 -13.13 3.54 -23.15
N ALA A 420 -13.03 3.69 -21.81
CA ALA A 420 -13.49 4.89 -21.15
C ALA A 420 -12.42 6.00 -21.29
N ILE A 421 -12.81 7.15 -21.86
CA ILE A 421 -11.89 8.28 -22.10
C ILE A 421 -12.10 9.47 -21.17
N ALA A 422 -13.25 9.54 -20.47
CA ALA A 422 -13.53 10.55 -19.46
C ALA A 422 -14.67 10.11 -18.52
N LEU A 423 -14.72 10.76 -17.36
CA LEU A 423 -15.86 10.68 -16.43
C LEU A 423 -16.63 11.99 -16.49
N VAL A 424 -17.94 11.91 -16.71
CA VAL A 424 -18.83 13.07 -16.86
C VAL A 424 -19.85 13.07 -15.73
N PHE A 425 -19.92 14.16 -14.96
CA PHE A 425 -20.80 14.30 -13.82
C PHE A 425 -21.76 15.50 -14.00
N VAL A 426 -23.03 15.28 -13.75
CA VAL A 426 -24.06 16.32 -13.78
C VAL A 426 -24.44 16.66 -12.33
N TYR A 427 -24.29 17.91 -11.96
CA TYR A 427 -24.69 18.44 -10.66
C TYR A 427 -25.93 19.31 -10.82
N GLY A 428 -26.93 19.10 -9.96
CA GLY A 428 -28.08 19.98 -9.87
C GLY A 428 -27.74 21.32 -9.23
N LYS A 429 -28.68 22.29 -9.34
CA LYS A 429 -28.55 23.57 -8.66
C LYS A 429 -28.54 23.39 -7.14
N GLN A 430 -27.61 24.05 -6.47
CA GLN A 430 -27.45 24.07 -5.03
C GLN A 430 -27.72 25.49 -4.48
N THR A 431 -27.78 25.65 -3.18
CA THR A 431 -28.07 26.95 -2.54
C THR A 431 -27.00 28.01 -2.88
N ASP A 432 -25.76 27.58 -3.03
CA ASP A 432 -24.56 28.41 -3.22
C ASP A 432 -23.89 28.22 -4.59
N ARG A 433 -24.37 27.28 -5.42
CA ARG A 433 -23.78 26.93 -6.72
C ARG A 433 -24.85 26.67 -7.76
N GLU A 434 -24.61 27.14 -8.97
CA GLU A 434 -25.43 26.83 -10.12
C GLU A 434 -25.29 25.36 -10.55
N ALA A 435 -26.26 24.86 -11.34
CA ALA A 435 -26.17 23.55 -11.95
C ALA A 435 -24.96 23.49 -12.90
N ARG A 436 -24.23 22.40 -12.92
CA ARG A 436 -22.98 22.30 -13.66
C ARG A 436 -22.68 20.91 -14.20
N LEU A 437 -21.90 20.87 -15.27
CA LEU A 437 -21.26 19.70 -15.83
C LEU A 437 -19.77 19.71 -15.42
N GLU A 438 -19.30 18.62 -14.84
CA GLU A 438 -17.88 18.41 -14.57
C GLU A 438 -17.37 17.18 -15.31
N VAL A 439 -16.27 17.33 -16.05
CA VAL A 439 -15.62 16.23 -16.75
C VAL A 439 -14.26 16.03 -16.12
N LEU A 440 -14.01 14.82 -15.64
CA LEU A 440 -12.80 14.47 -14.91
C LEU A 440 -11.96 13.45 -15.70
N ASP A 441 -10.70 13.34 -15.29
CA ASP A 441 -9.73 12.34 -15.75
C ASP A 441 -9.44 12.38 -17.27
N VAL A 442 -9.52 13.57 -17.87
CA VAL A 442 -9.26 13.77 -19.29
C VAL A 442 -7.76 13.85 -19.54
N ARG A 443 -7.21 12.90 -20.26
CA ARG A 443 -5.80 12.96 -20.71
C ARG A 443 -5.64 14.04 -21.77
N GLN A 444 -4.52 14.79 -21.71
CA GLN A 444 -4.27 15.92 -22.61
C GLN A 444 -4.47 15.60 -24.12
N PRO A 445 -3.98 14.45 -24.64
CA PRO A 445 -4.19 14.09 -26.05
C PRO A 445 -5.66 13.86 -26.44
N LEU A 446 -6.52 13.49 -25.50
CA LEU A 446 -7.94 13.18 -25.70
C LEU A 446 -8.86 14.39 -25.51
N LEU A 447 -8.32 15.54 -25.09
CA LEU A 447 -9.11 16.71 -24.71
C LEU A 447 -10.05 17.21 -25.81
N SER A 448 -9.58 17.29 -27.05
CA SER A 448 -10.37 17.74 -28.20
C SER A 448 -11.48 16.75 -28.54
N GLU A 449 -11.22 15.45 -28.44
CA GLU A 449 -12.18 14.39 -28.68
C GLU A 449 -13.28 14.40 -27.61
N VAL A 450 -12.91 14.51 -26.34
CA VAL A 450 -13.86 14.57 -25.22
C VAL A 450 -14.76 15.80 -25.35
N LYS A 451 -14.21 16.99 -25.66
CA LYS A 451 -15.03 18.19 -25.89
C LYS A 451 -16.03 18.02 -27.03
N SER A 452 -15.55 17.55 -28.18
CA SER A 452 -16.42 17.37 -29.35
C SER A 452 -17.50 16.30 -29.11
N GLY A 453 -17.16 15.23 -28.38
CA GLY A 453 -18.12 14.18 -28.04
C GLY A 453 -19.21 14.66 -27.08
N ILE A 454 -18.87 15.47 -26.08
CA ILE A 454 -19.85 16.10 -25.18
C ILE A 454 -20.73 17.06 -25.94
N GLN A 455 -20.15 17.98 -26.73
CA GLN A 455 -20.91 18.95 -27.53
C GLN A 455 -21.86 18.25 -28.54
N SER A 456 -21.42 17.16 -29.14
CA SER A 456 -22.28 16.35 -30.02
C SER A 456 -23.46 15.72 -29.27
N ALA A 457 -23.31 15.36 -28.00
CA ALA A 457 -24.36 14.71 -27.20
C ALA A 457 -25.36 15.73 -26.61
N VAL A 458 -24.86 16.86 -26.07
CA VAL A 458 -25.66 17.77 -25.26
C VAL A 458 -25.86 19.16 -25.88
N GLY A 459 -25.28 19.42 -27.07
CA GLY A 459 -25.33 20.71 -27.73
C GLY A 459 -24.22 21.68 -27.27
N ASP A 460 -24.48 22.97 -27.46
CA ASP A 460 -23.46 24.01 -27.26
C ASP A 460 -23.38 24.38 -25.76
N VAL A 461 -22.59 23.60 -25.01
CA VAL A 461 -22.20 23.89 -23.63
C VAL A 461 -20.79 24.46 -23.64
N ASP A 462 -20.59 25.66 -23.06
CA ASP A 462 -19.27 26.25 -22.91
C ASP A 462 -18.47 25.48 -21.84
N LEU A 463 -17.40 24.82 -22.29
CA LEU A 463 -16.55 23.98 -21.44
C LEU A 463 -15.22 24.67 -21.16
N GLU A 464 -15.09 25.25 -19.97
CA GLU A 464 -13.86 25.84 -19.45
C GLU A 464 -12.84 24.73 -19.12
N GLU A 465 -11.60 24.87 -19.58
CA GLU A 465 -10.50 23.96 -19.27
C GLU A 465 -9.84 24.34 -17.96
N LYS A 466 -9.70 23.37 -17.05
CA LYS A 466 -8.96 23.52 -15.80
C LYS A 466 -7.91 22.43 -15.71
N LYS A 467 -6.73 22.76 -15.17
CA LYS A 467 -5.74 21.74 -14.84
C LYS A 467 -6.30 20.84 -13.72
N GLY A 468 -6.27 19.56 -13.94
CA GLY A 468 -6.58 18.54 -12.93
C GLY A 468 -5.37 18.22 -12.04
N GLU A 469 -5.53 17.21 -11.23
CA GLU A 469 -4.44 16.63 -10.45
C GLU A 469 -3.52 15.80 -11.38
N LEU A 470 -2.29 15.55 -10.92
CA LEU A 470 -1.39 14.64 -11.63
C LEU A 470 -1.89 13.19 -11.47
N LEU A 471 -1.98 12.46 -12.57
CA LEU A 471 -2.31 11.03 -12.55
C LEU A 471 -1.02 10.22 -12.41
N PRO A 472 -0.86 9.42 -11.34
CA PRO A 472 0.34 8.59 -11.19
C PRO A 472 0.54 7.65 -12.37
N MET A 473 1.79 7.48 -12.79
CA MET A 473 2.19 6.62 -13.91
C MET A 473 1.63 5.20 -13.78
N LEU A 474 1.64 4.64 -12.57
CA LEU A 474 1.11 3.30 -12.29
C LEU A 474 -0.36 3.15 -12.70
N VAL A 475 -1.16 4.21 -12.56
CA VAL A 475 -2.57 4.25 -13.00
C VAL A 475 -2.63 4.54 -14.50
N ALA A 476 -1.78 5.45 -14.99
CA ALA A 476 -1.75 5.83 -16.40
C ALA A 476 -1.34 4.68 -17.34
N CYS A 477 -0.52 3.75 -16.87
CA CYS A 477 -0.11 2.54 -17.59
C CYS A 477 -1.21 1.48 -17.70
N GLN A 478 -2.33 1.64 -16.97
CA GLN A 478 -3.44 0.69 -17.06
C GLN A 478 -4.46 1.17 -18.10
N PRO A 479 -4.99 0.26 -18.93
CA PRO A 479 -6.04 0.63 -19.88
C PRO A 479 -7.32 0.96 -19.11
N ALA A 480 -8.01 1.99 -19.55
CA ALA A 480 -9.30 2.37 -18.99
C ALA A 480 -10.38 1.41 -19.47
N VAL A 481 -11.00 0.70 -18.54
CA VAL A 481 -12.05 -0.30 -18.85
C VAL A 481 -13.43 0.36 -18.75
N ALA A 482 -14.23 0.21 -19.83
CA ALA A 482 -15.61 0.65 -19.83
C ALA A 482 -16.47 -0.22 -18.88
N MET A 483 -17.34 0.41 -18.08
CA MET A 483 -18.27 -0.28 -17.17
C MET A 483 -19.47 -0.89 -17.92
N ILE A 484 -19.18 -1.65 -18.98
CA ILE A 484 -20.18 -2.36 -19.75
C ILE A 484 -20.36 -3.75 -19.16
N ARG A 485 -21.59 -4.11 -18.78
CA ARG A 485 -21.90 -5.45 -18.25
C ARG A 485 -22.42 -6.34 -19.37
N PHE A 486 -21.56 -7.20 -19.86
CA PHE A 486 -21.97 -8.26 -20.79
C PHE A 486 -22.65 -9.41 -20.05
N GLN A 487 -23.63 -10.04 -20.68
CA GLN A 487 -24.32 -11.23 -20.20
C GLN A 487 -23.49 -12.48 -20.58
N ALA A 488 -22.30 -12.60 -19.96
CA ALA A 488 -21.37 -13.69 -20.24
C ALA A 488 -21.18 -14.57 -19.00
N GLN A 489 -20.77 -15.80 -19.21
CA GLN A 489 -20.33 -16.66 -18.13
C GLN A 489 -19.08 -16.05 -17.46
N PRO A 490 -18.89 -16.21 -16.13
CA PRO A 490 -17.74 -15.63 -15.43
C PRO A 490 -16.40 -15.96 -16.04
N ALA A 491 -16.19 -17.21 -16.49
CA ALA A 491 -14.95 -17.65 -17.13
C ALA A 491 -14.68 -16.96 -18.49
N GLU A 492 -15.72 -16.70 -19.28
CA GLU A 492 -15.61 -15.99 -20.55
C GLU A 492 -15.32 -14.50 -20.33
N ALA A 493 -15.96 -13.90 -19.36
CA ALA A 493 -15.70 -12.50 -18.96
C ALA A 493 -14.27 -12.32 -18.45
N GLU A 494 -13.75 -13.25 -17.63
CA GLU A 494 -12.38 -13.28 -17.17
C GLU A 494 -11.38 -13.40 -18.33
N LYS A 495 -11.66 -14.31 -19.26
CA LYS A 495 -10.82 -14.49 -20.46
C LYS A 495 -10.77 -13.23 -21.32
N LEU A 496 -11.92 -12.58 -21.54
CA LEU A 496 -11.97 -11.30 -22.26
C LEU A 496 -11.15 -10.23 -21.54
N GLN A 497 -11.30 -10.12 -20.21
CA GLN A 497 -10.55 -9.15 -19.42
C GLN A 497 -9.03 -9.37 -19.50
N ASN A 498 -8.57 -10.60 -19.39
CA ASN A 498 -7.15 -10.94 -19.53
C ASN A 498 -6.64 -10.62 -20.94
N SER A 499 -7.43 -10.93 -21.98
CA SER A 499 -7.10 -10.59 -23.36
C SER A 499 -7.04 -9.08 -23.61
N LEU A 500 -7.96 -8.31 -23.04
CA LEU A 500 -7.94 -6.84 -23.09
C LEU A 500 -6.69 -6.25 -22.43
N MET A 501 -6.33 -6.76 -21.25
CA MET A 501 -5.11 -6.32 -20.56
C MET A 501 -3.86 -6.62 -21.39
N ALA A 502 -3.76 -7.85 -21.93
CA ALA A 502 -2.63 -8.25 -22.77
C ALA A 502 -2.49 -7.42 -24.04
N ALA A 503 -3.61 -7.05 -24.67
CA ALA A 503 -3.61 -6.28 -25.91
C ALA A 503 -3.33 -4.78 -25.70
N ARG A 504 -3.87 -4.18 -24.63
CA ARG A 504 -3.89 -2.72 -24.47
C ARG A 504 -2.83 -2.16 -23.55
N MET A 505 -2.43 -2.93 -22.53
CA MET A 505 -1.48 -2.46 -21.52
C MET A 505 -0.09 -2.13 -22.11
N PRO A 506 0.49 -2.90 -23.06
CA PRO A 506 1.75 -2.53 -23.69
C PRO A 506 1.67 -1.16 -24.38
N THR A 507 0.58 -0.88 -25.07
CA THR A 507 0.34 0.42 -25.72
C THR A 507 0.15 1.53 -24.68
N ALA A 508 -0.61 1.31 -23.61
CA ALA A 508 -0.78 2.28 -22.53
C ALA A 508 0.55 2.63 -21.86
N ILE A 509 1.42 1.65 -21.63
CA ILE A 509 2.77 1.86 -21.11
C ILE A 509 3.62 2.68 -22.07
N THR A 510 3.64 2.32 -23.35
CA THR A 510 4.60 2.89 -24.32
C THR A 510 4.15 4.21 -24.94
N SER A 511 2.86 4.53 -24.91
CA SER A 511 2.32 5.81 -25.39
C SER A 511 2.29 6.91 -24.33
N MET A 512 2.61 6.60 -23.08
CA MET A 512 2.59 7.56 -21.97
C MET A 512 3.70 8.61 -22.16
N GLU A 513 3.30 9.89 -22.26
CA GLU A 513 4.22 11.02 -22.30
C GLU A 513 4.89 11.23 -20.94
N SER A 514 6.19 11.53 -20.92
CA SER A 514 6.96 11.72 -19.71
C SER A 514 7.96 12.86 -19.82
N PRO A 515 8.12 13.68 -18.76
CA PRO A 515 9.19 14.68 -18.68
C PRO A 515 10.60 14.08 -18.76
N ILE A 516 10.80 12.82 -18.39
CA ILE A 516 12.07 12.10 -18.56
C ILE A 516 12.45 12.01 -20.04
N LEU A 517 11.45 11.90 -20.92
CA LEU A 517 11.59 11.86 -22.38
C LEU A 517 11.32 13.24 -23.03
N GLU A 518 11.42 14.32 -22.25
CA GLU A 518 11.18 15.71 -22.72
C GLU A 518 9.78 15.90 -23.30
N GLY A 519 8.78 15.22 -22.77
CA GLY A 519 7.40 15.23 -23.23
C GLY A 519 7.10 14.21 -24.32
N GLY A 520 8.08 13.41 -24.75
CA GLY A 520 7.86 12.25 -25.61
C GLY A 520 7.39 11.03 -24.84
N SER A 521 7.13 9.95 -25.58
CA SER A 521 6.80 8.64 -25.03
C SER A 521 7.80 7.57 -25.49
N LEU A 522 7.80 6.40 -24.89
CA LEU A 522 8.64 5.27 -25.33
C LEU A 522 8.43 4.93 -26.80
N ALA A 523 7.16 4.97 -27.26
CA ALA A 523 6.82 4.69 -28.65
C ALA A 523 7.26 5.83 -29.61
N SER A 524 7.04 7.11 -29.23
CA SER A 524 7.38 8.24 -30.10
C SER A 524 8.88 8.49 -30.22
N THR A 525 9.67 8.06 -29.24
CA THR A 525 11.13 8.23 -29.20
C THR A 525 11.90 6.96 -29.53
N CYS A 526 11.22 5.88 -29.94
CA CYS A 526 11.84 4.55 -30.12
C CYS A 526 12.97 4.51 -31.18
N ASP A 527 12.97 5.42 -32.15
CA ASP A 527 13.98 5.52 -33.20
C ASP A 527 15.06 6.59 -32.90
N ASP A 528 14.96 7.30 -31.80
CA ASP A 528 15.95 8.31 -31.39
C ASP A 528 17.02 7.70 -30.51
N GLU A 529 18.20 7.44 -31.11
CA GLU A 529 19.34 6.87 -30.36
C GLU A 529 19.84 7.81 -29.24
N SER A 530 19.68 9.13 -29.40
CA SER A 530 20.09 10.09 -28.37
C SER A 530 19.25 9.96 -27.08
N LYS A 531 18.08 9.35 -27.15
CA LYS A 531 17.15 9.09 -26.02
C LYS A 531 17.25 7.67 -25.48
N LEU A 532 18.26 6.90 -25.87
CA LEU A 532 18.41 5.51 -25.41
C LEU A 532 18.48 5.41 -23.88
N PHE A 533 19.23 6.31 -23.22
CA PHE A 533 19.37 6.33 -21.78
C PHE A 533 18.02 6.61 -21.08
N GLU A 534 17.31 7.65 -21.49
CA GLU A 534 16.02 8.06 -20.94
C GLU A 534 14.94 7.00 -21.18
N ARG A 535 14.90 6.39 -22.36
CA ARG A 535 14.00 5.26 -22.65
C ARG A 535 14.27 4.05 -21.74
N THR A 536 15.56 3.74 -21.54
CA THR A 536 15.95 2.65 -20.64
C THR A 536 15.54 2.96 -19.20
N VAL A 537 15.71 4.20 -18.75
CA VAL A 537 15.25 4.65 -17.42
C VAL A 537 13.74 4.45 -17.27
N MET A 538 12.94 4.89 -18.27
CA MET A 538 11.48 4.73 -18.21
C MET A 538 11.05 3.27 -18.14
N MET A 539 11.63 2.40 -18.97
CA MET A 539 11.36 0.96 -18.90
C MET A 539 11.78 0.36 -17.56
N ARG A 540 12.93 0.81 -17.01
CA ARG A 540 13.39 0.39 -15.69
C ARG A 540 12.39 0.76 -14.60
N ILE A 541 11.79 1.95 -14.63
CA ILE A 541 10.75 2.35 -13.69
C ILE A 541 9.53 1.44 -13.81
N VAL A 542 9.04 1.18 -15.02
CA VAL A 542 7.84 0.37 -15.28
C VAL A 542 8.01 -1.07 -14.81
N GLU A 543 9.11 -1.74 -15.18
CA GLU A 543 9.33 -3.15 -14.86
C GLU A 543 9.58 -3.42 -13.37
N GLN A 544 9.85 -2.39 -12.57
CA GLN A 544 10.07 -2.50 -11.14
C GLN A 544 8.79 -2.41 -10.30
N TYR A 545 7.63 -2.18 -10.93
CA TYR A 545 6.34 -2.23 -10.27
C TYR A 545 5.68 -3.60 -10.41
N ASP A 546 5.57 -4.35 -9.31
CA ASP A 546 4.90 -5.66 -9.32
C ASP A 546 3.45 -5.56 -9.80
N ALA A 547 2.75 -4.46 -9.48
CA ALA A 547 1.39 -4.20 -9.96
C ALA A 547 1.25 -4.23 -11.50
N LEU A 548 2.33 -3.94 -12.24
CA LEU A 548 2.37 -4.00 -13.70
C LEU A 548 2.87 -5.36 -14.19
N VAL A 549 4.03 -5.83 -13.71
CA VAL A 549 4.66 -7.05 -14.20
C VAL A 549 3.91 -8.33 -13.81
N ALA A 550 3.17 -8.31 -12.71
CA ALA A 550 2.35 -9.44 -12.26
C ALA A 550 1.18 -9.75 -13.21
N LYS A 551 0.78 -8.81 -14.08
CA LYS A 551 -0.30 -8.99 -15.07
C LYS A 551 0.09 -9.98 -16.19
N GLY A 552 1.37 -10.18 -16.44
CA GLY A 552 1.89 -11.14 -17.40
C GLY A 552 3.20 -10.69 -18.03
N GLN A 553 4.14 -11.61 -18.15
CA GLN A 553 5.46 -11.32 -18.74
C GLN A 553 5.35 -10.80 -20.19
N GLY A 554 4.44 -11.37 -20.99
CA GLY A 554 4.25 -10.95 -22.38
C GLY A 554 3.87 -9.48 -22.55
N ILE A 555 3.26 -8.83 -21.53
CA ILE A 555 2.94 -7.40 -21.55
C ILE A 555 4.22 -6.57 -21.55
N ILE A 556 5.16 -6.92 -20.68
CA ILE A 556 6.44 -6.21 -20.55
C ILE A 556 7.34 -6.49 -21.76
N ASP A 557 7.39 -7.74 -22.23
CA ASP A 557 8.16 -8.12 -23.42
C ASP A 557 7.68 -7.33 -24.66
N GLU A 558 6.36 -7.18 -24.82
CA GLU A 558 5.79 -6.38 -25.90
C GLU A 558 6.08 -4.88 -25.76
N ALA A 559 6.06 -4.34 -24.53
CA ALA A 559 6.46 -2.96 -24.27
C ALA A 559 7.94 -2.73 -24.64
N TYR A 560 8.84 -3.64 -24.31
CA TYR A 560 10.24 -3.63 -24.74
C TYR A 560 10.37 -3.61 -26.27
N ARG A 561 9.59 -4.48 -26.95
CA ARG A 561 9.58 -4.56 -28.40
C ARG A 561 9.14 -3.26 -29.06
N ILE A 562 8.07 -2.63 -28.55
CA ILE A 562 7.57 -1.33 -29.05
C ILE A 562 8.60 -0.23 -28.79
N ALA A 563 9.20 -0.20 -27.61
CA ALA A 563 10.24 0.77 -27.24
C ALA A 563 11.57 0.56 -27.98
N LYS A 564 11.75 -0.53 -28.73
CA LYS A 564 13.00 -0.96 -29.36
C LYS A 564 14.17 -1.00 -28.37
N LEU A 565 13.93 -1.61 -27.21
CA LEU A 565 14.92 -1.81 -26.16
C LEU A 565 15.12 -3.31 -25.92
N GLU A 566 16.32 -3.67 -25.48
CA GLU A 566 16.62 -5.01 -25.04
C GLU A 566 16.36 -5.13 -23.52
N PRO A 567 15.61 -6.16 -23.06
CA PRO A 567 15.46 -6.41 -21.65
C PRO A 567 16.81 -6.79 -21.01
N GLN A 568 16.95 -6.53 -19.73
CA GLN A 568 18.14 -6.97 -19.00
C GLN A 568 18.26 -8.50 -19.04
N PRO A 569 19.50 -9.04 -19.16
CA PRO A 569 19.71 -10.49 -19.15
C PRO A 569 19.29 -11.10 -17.82
N MET A 570 18.81 -12.36 -17.88
CA MET A 570 18.53 -13.14 -16.68
C MET A 570 19.82 -13.40 -15.90
N LEU A 571 19.73 -13.35 -14.58
CA LEU A 571 20.84 -13.62 -13.67
C LEU A 571 20.82 -15.11 -13.29
N LYS A 572 22.00 -15.75 -13.33
CA LYS A 572 22.22 -17.12 -12.85
C LYS A 572 23.08 -17.11 -11.58
N PRO A 573 22.47 -16.86 -10.41
CA PRO A 573 23.21 -16.84 -9.16
C PRO A 573 23.65 -18.25 -8.77
N GLU A 574 24.81 -18.36 -8.11
CA GLU A 574 25.18 -19.56 -7.37
C GLU A 574 24.25 -19.73 -6.16
N ASN A 575 24.12 -20.97 -5.66
CA ASN A 575 23.21 -21.27 -4.54
C ASN A 575 23.47 -20.42 -3.28
N ASN A 576 24.73 -20.10 -2.99
CA ASN A 576 25.15 -19.29 -1.85
C ASN A 576 25.09 -17.78 -2.10
N ALA A 577 24.74 -17.33 -3.29
CA ALA A 577 24.66 -15.91 -3.65
C ALA A 577 23.22 -15.37 -3.70
N VAL A 578 22.21 -16.25 -3.54
CA VAL A 578 20.79 -15.85 -3.65
C VAL A 578 20.38 -14.86 -2.56
N ASP A 579 20.97 -14.94 -1.37
CA ASP A 579 20.68 -14.07 -0.24
C ASP A 579 21.19 -12.63 -0.42
N SER A 580 22.27 -12.45 -1.18
CA SER A 580 22.93 -11.17 -1.42
C SER A 580 22.38 -10.38 -2.60
N LEU A 581 21.46 -10.94 -3.40
CA LEU A 581 20.88 -10.26 -4.55
C LEU A 581 20.06 -9.03 -4.10
N PRO A 582 20.16 -7.89 -4.79
CA PRO A 582 19.23 -6.76 -4.58
C PRO A 582 17.78 -7.13 -4.90
N ASN A 583 16.80 -6.49 -4.27
CA ASN A 583 15.38 -6.79 -4.52
C ASN A 583 14.95 -6.50 -5.96
N GLU A 584 15.48 -5.46 -6.57
CA GLU A 584 15.24 -5.08 -7.97
C GLU A 584 15.71 -6.12 -8.98
N ASP A 585 16.66 -6.97 -8.60
CA ASP A 585 17.21 -8.03 -9.44
C ASP A 585 16.44 -9.35 -9.33
N LEU A 586 15.59 -9.50 -8.32
CA LEU A 586 14.88 -10.74 -8.08
C LEU A 586 14.03 -11.17 -9.29
N ASN A 587 13.38 -10.24 -9.98
CA ASN A 587 12.55 -10.57 -11.14
C ASN A 587 13.34 -11.10 -12.35
N ARG A 588 14.67 -10.99 -12.33
CA ARG A 588 15.57 -11.47 -13.38
C ARG A 588 16.29 -12.79 -13.04
N VAL A 589 15.99 -13.40 -11.89
CA VAL A 589 16.67 -14.64 -11.47
C VAL A 589 16.19 -15.81 -12.31
N ASP A 590 17.14 -16.45 -13.01
CA ASP A 590 16.96 -17.79 -13.58
C ASP A 590 17.23 -18.83 -12.48
N CYS A 591 16.17 -19.52 -12.09
CA CYS A 591 16.22 -20.48 -10.99
C CYS A 591 16.47 -21.93 -11.44
N SER A 592 16.75 -22.18 -12.74
CA SER A 592 16.88 -23.52 -13.32
C SER A 592 17.97 -24.37 -12.67
N ASP A 593 19.08 -23.74 -12.25
CA ASP A 593 20.27 -24.42 -11.73
C ASP A 593 20.35 -24.41 -10.19
N LEU A 594 19.31 -23.85 -9.51
CA LEU A 594 19.29 -23.74 -8.05
C LEU A 594 18.86 -25.06 -7.38
N ASN A 595 19.49 -25.40 -6.26
CA ASN A 595 19.09 -26.52 -5.42
C ASN A 595 17.79 -26.22 -4.63
N ALA A 596 17.19 -27.25 -4.03
CA ALA A 596 15.92 -27.15 -3.31
C ALA A 596 15.95 -26.10 -2.17
N GLU A 597 17.04 -26.03 -1.41
CA GLU A 597 17.18 -25.09 -0.29
C GLU A 597 17.18 -23.63 -0.78
N SER A 598 17.97 -23.35 -1.83
CA SER A 598 18.03 -22.03 -2.47
C SER A 598 16.70 -21.63 -3.11
N LEU A 599 16.00 -22.59 -3.74
CA LEU A 599 14.66 -22.36 -4.29
C LEU A 599 13.64 -22.02 -3.19
N ILE A 600 13.64 -22.72 -2.06
CA ILE A 600 12.76 -22.44 -0.93
C ILE A 600 13.03 -21.06 -0.36
N TYR A 601 14.31 -20.71 -0.14
CA TYR A 601 14.71 -19.39 0.33
C TYR A 601 14.29 -18.29 -0.64
N LEU A 602 14.55 -18.49 -1.94
CA LEU A 602 14.18 -17.52 -2.99
C LEU A 602 12.66 -17.32 -3.08
N LEU A 603 11.88 -18.42 -2.95
CA LEU A 603 10.41 -18.31 -2.93
C LEU A 603 9.94 -17.42 -1.78
N GLN A 604 10.41 -17.68 -0.55
CA GLN A 604 10.04 -16.91 0.63
C GLN A 604 10.44 -15.43 0.49
N ARG A 605 11.65 -15.18 0.02
CA ARG A 605 12.15 -13.82 -0.18
C ARG A 605 11.38 -13.07 -1.27
N ALA A 606 11.13 -13.72 -2.41
CA ALA A 606 10.37 -13.14 -3.52
C ALA A 606 8.91 -12.82 -3.11
N GLN A 607 8.29 -13.68 -2.29
CA GLN A 607 6.96 -13.42 -1.71
C GLN A 607 6.97 -12.21 -0.77
N GLN A 608 7.99 -12.10 0.09
CA GLN A 608 8.11 -10.98 1.03
C GLN A 608 8.18 -9.61 0.35
N VAL A 609 8.79 -9.54 -0.85
CA VAL A 609 8.95 -8.28 -1.58
C VAL A 609 8.02 -8.14 -2.78
N SER A 610 7.06 -9.05 -2.93
CA SER A 610 6.13 -9.07 -4.08
C SER A 610 6.87 -9.07 -5.42
N ALA A 611 7.82 -9.99 -5.59
CA ALA A 611 8.48 -10.25 -6.88
C ALA A 611 7.72 -11.38 -7.62
N THR A 612 6.48 -11.09 -8.04
CA THR A 612 5.52 -12.07 -8.55
C THR A 612 6.06 -12.90 -9.73
N PRO A 613 6.77 -12.34 -10.73
CA PRO A 613 7.35 -13.17 -11.79
C PRO A 613 8.29 -14.26 -11.27
N THR A 614 9.13 -13.93 -10.29
CA THR A 614 10.05 -14.90 -9.66
C THR A 614 9.33 -15.89 -8.77
N VAL A 615 8.34 -15.42 -8.01
CA VAL A 615 7.47 -16.30 -7.21
C VAL A 615 6.86 -17.39 -8.09
N ARG A 616 6.32 -17.03 -9.28
CA ARG A 616 5.76 -18.01 -10.23
C ARG A 616 6.80 -18.97 -10.78
N ARG A 617 7.99 -18.47 -11.19
CA ARG A 617 9.07 -19.33 -11.74
C ARG A 617 9.58 -20.33 -10.72
N VAL A 618 9.90 -19.84 -9.51
CA VAL A 618 10.42 -20.69 -8.43
C VAL A 618 9.38 -21.70 -7.96
N ALA A 619 8.13 -21.30 -7.82
CA ALA A 619 7.07 -22.23 -7.44
C ALA A 619 6.88 -23.35 -8.48
N LYS A 620 6.91 -23.01 -9.79
CA LYS A 620 6.89 -24.01 -10.86
C LYS A 620 8.08 -24.98 -10.78
N GLN A 621 9.27 -24.48 -10.48
CA GLN A 621 10.46 -25.32 -10.32
C GLN A 621 10.33 -26.25 -9.10
N LEU A 622 9.82 -25.74 -7.97
CA LEU A 622 9.66 -26.51 -6.73
C LEU A 622 8.63 -27.62 -6.83
N ILE A 623 7.51 -27.43 -7.54
CA ILE A 623 6.53 -28.52 -7.72
C ILE A 623 7.08 -29.67 -8.57
N GLY A 624 8.05 -29.40 -9.48
CA GLY A 624 8.75 -30.40 -10.27
C GLY A 624 9.98 -31.03 -9.59
N ALA A 625 10.46 -30.45 -8.49
CA ALA A 625 11.69 -30.89 -7.83
C ALA A 625 11.47 -32.11 -6.93
N GLU A 626 12.53 -32.93 -6.80
CA GLU A 626 12.61 -33.98 -5.78
C GLU A 626 13.02 -33.32 -4.45
N LEU A 627 12.16 -33.45 -3.44
CA LEU A 627 12.32 -32.80 -2.12
C LEU A 627 12.43 -33.89 -1.03
N SER A 628 13.24 -33.59 -0.01
CA SER A 628 13.28 -34.42 1.21
C SER A 628 11.97 -34.31 2.00
N GLU A 629 11.73 -35.24 2.95
CA GLU A 629 10.53 -35.23 3.79
C GLU A 629 10.35 -33.89 4.55
N GLU A 630 11.46 -33.28 4.99
CA GLU A 630 11.46 -31.99 5.71
C GLU A 630 11.12 -30.81 4.78
N GLN A 631 11.33 -30.95 3.47
CA GLN A 631 11.09 -29.91 2.47
C GLN A 631 9.70 -30.02 1.80
N LYS A 632 8.96 -31.11 1.99
CA LYS A 632 7.62 -31.31 1.42
C LYS A 632 6.62 -30.17 1.74
N PRO A 633 6.63 -29.54 2.93
CA PRO A 633 5.80 -28.36 3.20
C PRO A 633 6.06 -27.18 2.26
N ALA A 634 7.29 -27.02 1.77
CA ALA A 634 7.61 -25.99 0.80
C ALA A 634 7.00 -26.25 -0.58
N LYS A 635 6.85 -27.52 -0.98
CA LYS A 635 6.13 -27.90 -2.22
C LYS A 635 4.64 -27.57 -2.11
N MET A 636 4.05 -27.78 -0.93
CA MET A 636 2.67 -27.36 -0.67
C MET A 636 2.53 -25.84 -0.74
N LEU A 637 3.46 -25.08 -0.16
CA LEU A 637 3.49 -23.62 -0.29
C LEU A 637 3.61 -23.18 -1.76
N ALA A 638 4.42 -23.89 -2.56
CA ALA A 638 4.55 -23.63 -3.99
C ALA A 638 3.24 -23.85 -4.74
N TYR A 639 2.51 -24.95 -4.47
CA TYR A 639 1.19 -25.19 -5.04
C TYR A 639 0.20 -24.08 -4.67
N MET A 640 0.08 -23.72 -3.38
CA MET A 640 -0.80 -22.64 -2.93
C MET A 640 -0.47 -21.30 -3.61
N THR A 641 0.82 -21.05 -3.78
CA THR A 641 1.32 -19.86 -4.47
C THR A 641 0.89 -19.80 -5.93
N LEU A 642 1.02 -20.94 -6.66
CA LEU A 642 0.61 -21.01 -8.05
C LEU A 642 -0.91 -20.97 -8.23
N ILE A 643 -1.68 -21.57 -7.32
CA ILE A 643 -3.14 -21.50 -7.31
C ILE A 643 -3.59 -20.02 -7.19
N ASN A 644 -2.99 -19.27 -6.24
CA ASN A 644 -3.30 -17.85 -6.04
C ASN A 644 -2.82 -16.93 -7.18
N ALA A 645 -1.79 -17.37 -7.92
CA ALA A 645 -1.19 -16.63 -9.04
C ALA A 645 -1.65 -17.14 -10.41
N ALA A 646 -2.63 -18.03 -10.46
CA ALA A 646 -3.16 -18.57 -11.71
C ALA A 646 -3.80 -17.47 -12.57
N GLU A 647 -3.65 -17.59 -13.88
CA GLU A 647 -4.17 -16.63 -14.86
C GLU A 647 -5.68 -16.82 -15.14
N GLY A 648 -6.30 -17.86 -14.56
CA GLY A 648 -7.72 -18.14 -14.66
C GLY A 648 -8.17 -19.30 -13.78
N ASN A 649 -9.47 -19.39 -13.56
CA ASN A 649 -10.08 -20.40 -12.68
C ASN A 649 -9.79 -21.84 -13.10
N GLU A 650 -9.74 -22.15 -14.42
CA GLU A 650 -9.43 -23.50 -14.90
C GLU A 650 -8.03 -23.96 -14.49
N GLN A 651 -7.03 -23.06 -14.64
CA GLN A 651 -5.66 -23.34 -14.20
C GLN A 651 -5.57 -23.48 -12.68
N ALA A 652 -6.26 -22.62 -11.94
CA ALA A 652 -6.29 -22.67 -10.47
C ALA A 652 -6.86 -24.01 -9.97
N VAL A 653 -7.95 -24.49 -10.59
CA VAL A 653 -8.59 -25.77 -10.25
C VAL A 653 -7.68 -26.95 -10.59
N SER A 654 -7.02 -26.94 -11.75
CA SER A 654 -6.07 -28.01 -12.10
C SER A 654 -4.93 -28.11 -11.10
N LEU A 655 -4.32 -26.98 -10.73
CA LEU A 655 -3.26 -26.93 -9.71
C LEU A 655 -3.75 -27.38 -8.33
N LEU A 656 -4.99 -27.06 -8.00
CA LEU A 656 -5.61 -27.45 -6.74
C LEU A 656 -5.78 -28.97 -6.65
N GLU A 657 -6.23 -29.63 -7.74
CA GLU A 657 -6.36 -31.11 -7.78
C GLU A 657 -4.99 -31.79 -7.66
N GLU A 658 -3.96 -31.26 -8.33
CA GLU A 658 -2.59 -31.75 -8.18
C GLU A 658 -2.09 -31.60 -6.74
N ALA A 659 -2.38 -30.46 -6.11
CA ALA A 659 -1.99 -30.17 -4.73
C ALA A 659 -2.70 -31.11 -3.73
N LYS A 660 -3.98 -31.41 -3.93
CA LYS A 660 -4.73 -32.38 -3.11
C LYS A 660 -4.13 -33.78 -3.24
N ALA A 661 -3.89 -34.25 -4.46
CA ALA A 661 -3.28 -35.56 -4.69
C ALA A 661 -1.90 -35.64 -4.02
N PHE A 662 -1.09 -34.60 -4.10
CA PHE A 662 0.19 -34.53 -3.39
C PHE A 662 0.03 -34.56 -1.88
N ALA A 663 -0.92 -33.79 -1.31
CA ALA A 663 -1.19 -33.74 0.12
C ALA A 663 -1.62 -35.10 0.67
N GLU A 664 -2.57 -35.76 0.01
CA GLU A 664 -3.06 -37.10 0.37
C GLU A 664 -1.96 -38.17 0.33
N ALA A 665 -1.15 -38.17 -0.75
CA ALA A 665 -0.04 -39.11 -0.89
C ALA A 665 1.05 -38.97 0.19
N ASN A 666 1.15 -37.77 0.82
CA ASN A 666 2.17 -37.46 1.82
C ASN A 666 1.60 -37.25 3.23
N GLY A 667 0.32 -37.51 3.46
CA GLY A 667 -0.31 -37.34 4.77
C GLY A 667 -0.34 -35.89 5.28
N ILE A 668 -0.36 -34.91 4.35
CA ILE A 668 -0.46 -33.48 4.66
C ILE A 668 -1.93 -33.09 4.71
N SER A 669 -2.32 -32.23 5.69
CA SER A 669 -3.69 -31.73 5.79
C SER A 669 -4.15 -30.98 4.53
N THR A 670 -5.33 -31.35 4.02
CA THR A 670 -5.97 -30.69 2.86
C THR A 670 -6.86 -29.52 3.24
N ALA A 671 -6.98 -29.17 4.53
CA ALA A 671 -7.90 -28.15 5.04
C ALA A 671 -7.74 -26.77 4.32
N ASN A 672 -6.51 -26.29 4.16
CA ASN A 672 -6.26 -25.01 3.48
C ASN A 672 -6.55 -25.08 1.97
N LEU A 673 -6.36 -26.23 1.33
CA LEU A 673 -6.70 -26.45 -0.08
C LEU A 673 -8.21 -26.42 -0.28
N LEU A 674 -8.97 -27.09 0.58
CA LEU A 674 -10.44 -27.09 0.55
C LEU A 674 -11.01 -25.70 0.82
N LEU A 675 -10.42 -24.95 1.77
CA LEU A 675 -10.78 -23.54 1.98
C LEU A 675 -10.54 -22.67 0.73
N SER A 676 -9.42 -22.87 0.05
CA SER A 676 -9.12 -22.18 -1.22
C SER A 676 -10.10 -22.61 -2.33
N GLU A 677 -10.49 -23.89 -2.37
CA GLU A 677 -11.47 -24.41 -3.30
C GLU A 677 -12.84 -23.75 -3.14
N VAL A 678 -13.30 -23.59 -1.89
CA VAL A 678 -14.55 -22.89 -1.60
C VAL A 678 -14.55 -21.49 -2.24
N GLY A 679 -13.48 -20.72 -2.08
CA GLY A 679 -13.33 -19.39 -2.67
C GLY A 679 -13.28 -19.41 -4.21
N LEU A 680 -12.52 -20.33 -4.79
CA LEU A 680 -12.38 -20.48 -6.24
C LEU A 680 -13.72 -20.87 -6.92
N ARG A 681 -14.43 -21.85 -6.34
CA ARG A 681 -15.72 -22.31 -6.88
C ARG A 681 -16.78 -21.20 -6.80
N LEU A 682 -16.77 -20.42 -5.70
CA LEU A 682 -17.66 -19.26 -5.57
C LEU A 682 -17.36 -18.19 -6.64
N SER A 683 -16.08 -17.84 -6.83
CA SER A 683 -15.70 -16.83 -7.82
C SER A 683 -15.98 -17.28 -9.25
N ALA A 684 -15.92 -18.59 -9.51
CA ALA A 684 -16.26 -19.20 -10.80
C ALA A 684 -17.76 -19.34 -11.03
N GLY A 685 -18.61 -19.10 -10.02
CA GLY A 685 -20.06 -19.35 -10.11
C GLY A 685 -20.43 -20.83 -10.11
N ASP A 686 -19.48 -21.73 -9.75
CA ASP A 686 -19.68 -23.17 -9.70
C ASP A 686 -20.39 -23.59 -8.39
N GLY A 687 -21.71 -23.45 -8.37
CA GLY A 687 -22.53 -23.78 -7.19
C GLY A 687 -22.40 -25.26 -6.74
N PRO A 688 -22.47 -26.25 -7.64
CA PRO A 688 -22.30 -27.66 -7.28
C PRO A 688 -20.90 -27.95 -6.70
N GLY A 689 -19.85 -27.42 -7.32
CA GLY A 689 -18.48 -27.58 -6.83
C GLY A 689 -18.26 -26.92 -5.46
N PHE A 690 -18.84 -25.74 -5.25
CA PHE A 690 -18.84 -25.05 -3.96
C PHE A 690 -19.48 -25.89 -2.85
N GLN A 691 -20.71 -26.45 -3.10
CA GLN A 691 -21.38 -27.29 -2.12
C GLN A 691 -20.57 -28.52 -1.76
N ASN A 692 -20.01 -29.20 -2.74
CA ASN A 692 -19.15 -30.36 -2.51
C ASN A 692 -17.90 -30.02 -1.69
N ALA A 693 -17.25 -28.88 -1.97
CA ALA A 693 -16.07 -28.44 -1.21
C ALA A 693 -16.42 -28.14 0.25
N VAL A 694 -17.55 -27.46 0.52
CA VAL A 694 -18.06 -27.17 1.88
C VAL A 694 -18.42 -28.46 2.63
N GLU A 695 -19.13 -29.39 1.99
CA GLU A 695 -19.48 -30.69 2.57
C GLU A 695 -18.24 -31.52 2.90
N THR A 696 -17.27 -31.59 2.00
CA THR A 696 -16.01 -32.28 2.21
C THR A 696 -15.24 -31.68 3.38
N LEU A 697 -15.11 -30.35 3.42
CA LEU A 697 -14.42 -29.63 4.49
C LEU A 697 -15.11 -29.88 5.85
N SER A 698 -16.43 -29.79 5.89
CA SER A 698 -17.22 -29.99 7.09
C SER A 698 -17.16 -31.44 7.60
N SER A 699 -17.16 -32.42 6.70
CA SER A 699 -17.08 -33.84 7.07
C SER A 699 -15.69 -34.23 7.58
N GLN A 700 -14.63 -33.68 6.99
CA GLN A 700 -13.25 -34.04 7.36
C GLN A 700 -12.71 -33.20 8.52
N TYR A 701 -13.06 -31.91 8.59
CA TYR A 701 -12.50 -30.92 9.52
C TYR A 701 -13.54 -30.22 10.41
N GLY A 702 -14.79 -30.72 10.46
CA GLY A 702 -15.87 -30.09 11.26
C GLY A 702 -15.60 -30.01 12.75
N ASN A 703 -14.71 -30.86 13.28
CA ASN A 703 -14.27 -30.85 14.66
C ASN A 703 -13.06 -29.93 14.92
N GLU A 704 -12.53 -29.25 13.92
CA GLU A 704 -11.42 -28.32 14.05
C GLU A 704 -11.92 -26.87 14.07
N PRO A 705 -11.99 -26.22 15.25
CA PRO A 705 -12.59 -24.89 15.40
C PRO A 705 -11.91 -23.81 14.55
N GLU A 706 -10.59 -23.92 14.36
CA GLU A 706 -9.83 -22.96 13.57
C GLU A 706 -10.17 -23.04 12.07
N VAL A 707 -10.38 -24.25 11.54
CA VAL A 707 -10.76 -24.47 10.13
C VAL A 707 -12.16 -23.96 9.89
N MET A 708 -13.10 -24.28 10.81
CA MET A 708 -14.48 -23.83 10.71
C MET A 708 -14.62 -22.31 10.87
N ALA A 709 -13.83 -21.68 11.73
CA ALA A 709 -13.78 -20.21 11.84
C ALA A 709 -13.27 -19.54 10.54
N LYS A 710 -12.27 -20.12 9.88
CA LYS A 710 -11.79 -19.63 8.56
C LYS A 710 -12.85 -19.83 7.47
N LEU A 711 -13.56 -20.96 7.46
CA LEU A 711 -14.67 -21.18 6.54
C LEU A 711 -15.77 -20.11 6.75
N GLN A 712 -16.17 -19.89 7.99
CA GLN A 712 -17.16 -18.85 8.34
C GLN A 712 -16.68 -17.46 7.88
N GLN A 713 -15.43 -17.12 8.12
CA GLN A 713 -14.84 -15.85 7.67
C GLN A 713 -14.86 -15.73 6.14
N THR A 714 -14.55 -16.80 5.41
CA THR A 714 -14.63 -16.85 3.96
C THR A 714 -16.06 -16.62 3.49
N LEU A 715 -17.04 -17.33 4.05
CA LEU A 715 -18.46 -17.18 3.69
C LEU A 715 -18.99 -15.76 3.99
N MET A 716 -18.54 -15.14 5.11
CA MET A 716 -18.85 -13.74 5.43
C MET A 716 -18.25 -12.76 4.41
N ALA A 717 -16.99 -12.99 4.00
CA ALA A 717 -16.32 -12.15 3.02
C ALA A 717 -17.02 -12.16 1.66
N TYR A 718 -17.62 -13.29 1.28
CA TYR A 718 -18.47 -13.39 0.07
C TYR A 718 -19.94 -12.97 0.30
N GLY A 719 -20.29 -12.52 1.51
CA GLY A 719 -21.64 -12.04 1.83
C GLY A 719 -22.72 -13.11 1.90
N LEU A 720 -22.34 -14.39 2.03
CA LEU A 720 -23.28 -15.53 2.11
C LEU A 720 -23.88 -15.68 3.51
N ILE A 721 -23.15 -15.27 4.54
CA ILE A 721 -23.61 -15.27 5.93
C ILE A 721 -23.40 -13.90 6.57
N SER A 722 -24.22 -13.58 7.56
CA SER A 722 -24.10 -12.39 8.40
C SER A 722 -23.08 -12.61 9.54
N PRO A 723 -22.60 -11.56 10.24
CA PRO A 723 -21.68 -11.71 11.36
C PRO A 723 -22.17 -12.58 12.52
N ASP A 724 -23.50 -12.77 12.62
CA ASP A 724 -24.14 -13.67 13.58
C ASP A 724 -24.24 -15.13 13.09
N GLY A 725 -23.64 -15.43 11.92
CA GLY A 725 -23.68 -16.76 11.32
C GLY A 725 -24.95 -17.10 10.56
N SER A 726 -25.95 -16.21 10.53
CA SER A 726 -27.20 -16.47 9.80
C SER A 726 -27.01 -16.34 8.28
N PRO A 727 -27.63 -17.24 7.46
CA PRO A 727 -27.58 -17.13 6.00
C PRO A 727 -28.20 -15.80 5.54
N ARG A 728 -27.48 -15.02 4.73
CA ARG A 728 -28.09 -13.88 4.05
C ARG A 728 -28.96 -14.40 2.89
N GLN A 729 -30.26 -14.10 2.94
CA GLN A 729 -31.09 -14.30 1.77
C GLN A 729 -30.56 -13.45 0.63
N ALA A 730 -30.23 -14.07 -0.50
CA ALA A 730 -29.95 -13.33 -1.72
C ALA A 730 -31.14 -12.40 -2.00
N PRO A 731 -30.95 -11.11 -2.34
CA PRO A 731 -32.03 -10.28 -2.84
C PRO A 731 -32.67 -11.04 -4.00
N ALA A 732 -33.94 -11.36 -3.88
CA ALA A 732 -34.69 -12.04 -4.92
C ALA A 732 -34.45 -11.26 -6.22
N ALA A 733 -33.95 -11.94 -7.25
CA ALA A 733 -33.83 -11.36 -8.59
C ALA A 733 -35.22 -10.83 -8.98
N GLN A 734 -35.40 -9.53 -8.93
CA GLN A 734 -36.58 -8.89 -9.49
C GLN A 734 -36.45 -9.11 -10.99
N GLY A 735 -37.20 -10.10 -11.48
CA GLY A 735 -37.44 -10.26 -12.91
C GLY A 735 -38.00 -8.94 -13.47
N PRO A 736 -37.82 -8.69 -14.79
CA PRO A 736 -38.28 -7.46 -15.39
C PRO A 736 -39.79 -7.33 -15.18
N GLN A 737 -40.22 -6.40 -14.30
CA GLN A 737 -41.60 -6.00 -14.21
C GLN A 737 -41.93 -5.24 -15.49
N ALA A 738 -42.81 -5.85 -16.31
CA ALA A 738 -43.46 -5.19 -17.42
C ALA A 738 -44.13 -3.91 -16.91
N SER A 739 -43.72 -2.77 -17.44
CA SER A 739 -44.37 -1.48 -17.22
C SER A 739 -45.76 -1.47 -17.81
N GLY A 740 -46.77 -1.76 -16.98
CA GLY A 740 -48.13 -1.45 -17.26
C GLY A 740 -48.49 -0.11 -16.63
N GLY A 741 -48.81 0.88 -17.45
CA GLY A 741 -49.17 2.22 -17.01
C GLY A 741 -50.42 2.26 -16.16
N GLY A 742 -50.43 3.12 -15.16
CA GLY A 742 -51.55 3.48 -14.33
C GLY A 742 -51.15 4.59 -13.38
N ASN A 743 -51.52 5.83 -13.75
CA ASN A 743 -51.46 6.99 -12.88
C ASN A 743 -52.34 6.78 -11.66
N GLU A 744 -51.76 6.72 -10.46
CA GLU A 744 -52.51 7.09 -9.24
C GLU A 744 -51.61 7.94 -8.32
N LEU A 745 -52.13 9.14 -8.07
CA LEU A 745 -51.62 10.17 -7.17
C LEU A 745 -51.65 9.63 -5.73
N TRP A 746 -50.51 9.73 -5.05
CA TRP A 746 -50.37 9.46 -3.61
C TRP A 746 -51.05 10.59 -2.80
N THR A 747 -52.03 10.26 -1.94
CA THR A 747 -52.57 11.13 -0.91
C THR A 747 -52.28 10.54 0.48
N PRO A 748 -51.86 11.37 1.47
CA PRO A 748 -51.55 10.84 2.81
C PRO A 748 -52.86 10.82 3.64
N ASP A 749 -53.59 9.72 3.61
CA ASP A 749 -54.56 9.35 4.65
C ASP A 749 -55.18 7.99 4.32
N SER A 750 -54.65 6.92 4.90
CA SER A 750 -55.53 5.77 5.26
C SER A 750 -54.71 4.80 6.15
N GLY A 751 -55.27 4.58 7.31
CA GLY A 751 -54.76 3.79 8.41
C GLY A 751 -54.63 2.29 8.10
N ALA A 752 -53.82 1.66 8.90
CA ALA A 752 -53.65 0.22 8.97
C ALA A 752 -54.95 -0.52 9.30
N PRO A 753 -55.12 -1.73 8.77
CA PRO A 753 -55.75 -2.78 9.58
C PRO A 753 -54.91 -4.05 9.71
N ALA A 754 -55.26 -4.73 10.79
CA ALA A 754 -54.68 -5.84 11.47
C ALA A 754 -54.53 -7.14 10.68
N ALA A 755 -53.70 -8.01 11.24
CA ALA A 755 -53.47 -9.40 10.89
C ALA A 755 -54.73 -10.26 10.98
N GLU A 756 -54.89 -11.20 10.03
CA GLU A 756 -55.46 -12.52 10.33
C GLU A 756 -54.98 -13.56 9.29
N GLY A 757 -54.79 -14.76 9.79
CA GLY A 757 -54.04 -15.88 9.28
C GLY A 757 -54.72 -16.78 8.28
N GLY A 758 -53.97 -17.75 7.80
CA GLY A 758 -54.51 -18.99 7.22
C GLY A 758 -53.79 -19.53 6.01
N GLY A 759 -52.91 -20.48 6.21
CA GLY A 759 -52.99 -21.83 5.59
C GLY A 759 -52.57 -22.06 4.15
N GLY A 760 -51.46 -22.78 4.00
CA GLY A 760 -51.45 -23.97 3.12
C GLY A 760 -50.74 -23.90 1.79
N GLY A 761 -49.68 -24.70 1.64
CA GLY A 761 -49.40 -25.40 0.38
C GLY A 761 -48.02 -25.22 -0.27
N GLY A 762 -47.16 -26.12 -0.03
CA GLY A 762 -46.12 -26.82 -0.76
C GLY A 762 -45.48 -26.23 -2.01
N GLY A 763 -44.16 -26.16 -1.95
CA GLY A 763 -43.30 -25.98 -3.12
C GLY A 763 -41.83 -26.00 -2.68
N GLY A 764 -41.12 -27.10 -3.01
CA GLY A 764 -39.77 -27.36 -2.56
C GLY A 764 -38.74 -26.36 -3.09
N GLY A 765 -38.22 -25.57 -2.20
CA GLY A 765 -37.00 -24.80 -2.37
C GLY A 765 -35.95 -25.43 -1.52
N GLY A 766 -34.86 -25.92 -2.13
CA GLY A 766 -33.73 -26.53 -1.43
C GLY A 766 -33.18 -25.57 -0.39
N LYS A 767 -33.31 -25.95 0.85
CA LYS A 767 -32.66 -25.26 1.97
C LYS A 767 -31.17 -25.57 1.95
N LEU A 768 -30.34 -24.54 1.84
CA LEU A 768 -28.92 -24.64 2.11
C LEU A 768 -28.76 -25.09 3.58
N TRP A 769 -28.27 -26.29 3.78
CA TRP A 769 -27.99 -26.84 5.11
C TRP A 769 -26.59 -26.38 5.55
N VAL A 770 -26.47 -25.72 6.67
CA VAL A 770 -25.20 -25.33 7.29
C VAL A 770 -25.04 -26.18 8.56
N PRO A 771 -23.97 -27.00 8.71
CA PRO A 771 -23.77 -27.84 9.88
C PRO A 771 -23.57 -27.01 11.14
N GLY A 772 -24.36 -27.30 12.18
CA GLY A 772 -24.24 -26.73 13.51
C GLY A 772 -25.39 -25.84 13.97
N MET A 773 -26.52 -25.85 13.30
CA MET A 773 -27.75 -25.19 13.74
C MET A 773 -28.86 -26.27 13.93
N ASP A 774 -28.86 -26.92 15.09
CA ASP A 774 -30.03 -27.56 15.67
C ASP A 774 -30.58 -26.70 16.81
#